data_eb0949bbf36075aa0d0bd6b80db32eda
#
_entry.id   eb0949bbf36075aa0d0bd6b80db32eda
#
_cell.length_a   1.000
_cell.length_b   1.000
_cell.length_c   1.000
_cell.angle_alpha   90.00
_cell.angle_beta   90.00
_cell.angle_gamma   90.00
#
_symmetry.space_group_name_H-M   'P 1'
#
loop_
_entity.id
_entity.type
_entity.pdbx_description
1 polymer ?
#
loop_
_entity_poly.entity_id
_entity_poly.type
_entity_poly.pdbx_seq_one_letter_code
_entity_poly.pdbx_strand_id
1 'polypeptide(L)'
;MASRHRPRNRRAATTVSVLAAAAATPAMAAGIPTGEPLEEIVVTASRLGLVGESRAASEGVVPGVQLQGRPILRPGEVLEVVPGLVVTQHSGDGKANQYFLRGFNLDHGTDFATYVDGVPVNMPTHAHGQGYADINFLIHELVDEVHYRKGPYYAEEGNFSAAGVARIGYVRDSGAPTLGLTVGQDQYYRVLGTASPKVADGTLLLGVDWSQGDGPWQRPQDFQKTSGVVKYSRGDDAHGWALAAMGYDGSWDSTDQVPQRAVDDGTIDRFGSIDQTTGGESYRYSLSLDLWSRQEGHRWNALVYAIDYHLDLVSNFTYATDPVNGDQFEQYDDRRVYGGRYVYDLDASFGDLDGVLQAGAEIRYDDIHPVALYRTRERDRFETIRRDDVTQGQYSLFVSHDQRWTRWLRSTLGLRYDWFDFQVDSSLPANTGSETSSLPQPKLTIVLGPWNETEFFLNAGRGFHANDARGTTIAVDPIDGVTPVDKVDPIVPADGAEVGLRTAIVPKAQFTAAFWGLDIDSELLFVGDGGVTEPSRATRRYGVELGAFWTPYDWLIVDADYAWSHARFTEPDPVGDHIPGAVETVVSLGVTVHRDAGWYGGMRWRYFGPAPLVEDDSVRSHSTSLVNVEAGYHFTPKFSLMATVFNLFDTDANDITYYYESQLPGEAQPVADIHFHPVEPRTLRVTATVQF
;
A
#
# COMPACT_ATOMS: atom_id res chain seq x y z
N MET A 1 -7.27 48.79 5.68
CA MET A 1 -7.89 49.46 4.52
C MET A 1 -7.18 48.97 3.25
N ALA A 2 -7.95 48.46 2.33
CA ALA A 2 -7.58 47.93 1.02
C ALA A 2 -6.79 46.60 1.04
N SER A 3 -7.53 45.54 1.14
CA SER A 3 -7.17 44.17 0.79
C SER A 3 -6.75 44.13 -0.68
N ARG A 4 -5.50 43.79 -0.95
CA ARG A 4 -5.03 43.41 -2.29
C ARG A 4 -5.09 41.89 -2.39
N HIS A 5 -6.19 41.36 -2.94
CA HIS A 5 -6.22 40.05 -3.52
C HIS A 5 -5.14 39.96 -4.60
N ARG A 6 -4.10 39.17 -4.38
CA ARG A 6 -3.23 38.68 -5.47
C ARG A 6 -3.99 37.56 -6.18
N PRO A 7 -4.06 37.56 -7.51
CA PRO A 7 -4.67 36.46 -8.23
C PRO A 7 -3.81 35.19 -8.03
N ARG A 8 -4.43 34.13 -7.54
CA ARG A 8 -3.92 32.77 -7.62
C ARG A 8 -3.50 32.52 -9.08
N ASN A 9 -2.25 32.24 -9.34
CA ASN A 9 -1.79 31.67 -10.59
C ASN A 9 -2.39 30.26 -10.71
N ARG A 10 -3.61 30.17 -11.20
CA ARG A 10 -4.15 28.93 -11.73
C ARG A 10 -3.24 28.59 -12.92
N ARG A 11 -2.27 27.68 -12.72
CA ARG A 11 -1.72 26.94 -13.84
C ARG A 11 -2.92 26.32 -14.53
N ALA A 12 -3.11 26.65 -15.81
CA ALA A 12 -4.18 26.13 -16.61
C ALA A 12 -4.10 24.60 -16.53
N ALA A 13 -5.06 24.00 -15.85
CA ALA A 13 -5.30 22.56 -15.98
C ALA A 13 -5.55 22.34 -17.46
N THR A 14 -4.62 21.65 -18.12
CA THR A 14 -4.80 21.20 -19.49
C THR A 14 -5.83 20.11 -19.42
N THR A 15 -7.09 20.50 -19.46
CA THR A 15 -8.21 19.59 -19.54
C THR A 15 -8.08 18.84 -20.87
N VAL A 16 -7.59 17.61 -20.82
CA VAL A 16 -7.66 16.69 -21.96
C VAL A 16 -9.12 16.31 -22.10
N SER A 17 -9.85 17.08 -22.89
CA SER A 17 -11.22 16.76 -23.29
C SER A 17 -11.17 15.57 -24.26
N VAL A 18 -11.33 14.36 -23.75
CA VAL A 18 -11.60 13.19 -24.57
C VAL A 18 -13.08 13.22 -24.96
N LEU A 19 -13.35 13.79 -26.15
CA LEU A 19 -14.66 13.67 -26.80
C LEU A 19 -14.81 12.22 -27.29
N ALA A 20 -15.56 11.41 -26.55
CA ALA A 20 -16.05 10.13 -27.02
C ALA A 20 -17.29 10.35 -27.92
N ALA A 21 -17.08 10.36 -29.22
CA ALA A 21 -18.20 10.31 -30.18
C ALA A 21 -18.72 8.87 -30.26
N ALA A 22 -19.86 8.60 -29.62
CA ALA A 22 -20.57 7.33 -29.74
C ALA A 22 -21.31 7.29 -31.07
N ALA A 23 -20.79 6.54 -32.06
CA ALA A 23 -21.52 6.14 -33.23
C ALA A 23 -22.16 4.76 -32.99
N ALA A 24 -23.45 4.73 -32.71
CA ALA A 24 -24.23 3.50 -32.62
C ALA A 24 -24.60 3.00 -34.02
N THR A 25 -24.12 1.80 -34.39
CA THR A 25 -24.69 1.01 -35.50
C THR A 25 -25.25 -0.30 -34.90
N PRO A 26 -26.46 -0.73 -35.31
CA PRO A 26 -27.04 -1.95 -34.78
C PRO A 26 -26.44 -3.15 -35.53
N ALA A 27 -25.80 -4.08 -34.80
CA ALA A 27 -25.42 -5.38 -35.32
C ALA A 27 -26.43 -6.44 -34.88
N MET A 28 -26.87 -7.23 -35.84
CA MET A 28 -27.83 -8.33 -35.72
C MET A 28 -27.31 -9.42 -34.75
N ALA A 29 -28.22 -9.91 -33.92
CA ALA A 29 -28.01 -11.03 -33.04
C ALA A 29 -27.81 -12.34 -33.80
N ALA A 30 -26.65 -12.96 -33.63
CA ALA A 30 -26.44 -14.38 -33.91
C ALA A 30 -26.43 -15.08 -32.55
N GLY A 31 -27.27 -16.12 -32.37
CA GLY A 31 -27.46 -16.83 -31.13
C GLY A 31 -26.16 -17.52 -30.65
N ILE A 32 -25.80 -17.24 -29.41
CA ILE A 32 -24.70 -17.87 -28.68
C ILE A 32 -25.24 -19.10 -27.96
N PRO A 33 -24.55 -20.25 -27.96
CA PRO A 33 -24.91 -21.39 -27.14
C PRO A 33 -24.74 -21.03 -25.67
N THR A 34 -25.72 -21.39 -24.85
CA THR A 34 -25.62 -21.25 -23.38
C THR A 34 -24.54 -22.17 -22.84
N GLY A 35 -23.33 -21.62 -22.64
CA GLY A 35 -22.25 -22.25 -21.87
C GLY A 35 -22.44 -21.95 -20.39
N GLU A 36 -22.11 -22.91 -19.56
CA GLU A 36 -22.10 -22.77 -18.10
C GLU A 36 -21.24 -21.59 -17.65
N PRO A 37 -21.57 -20.91 -16.53
CA PRO A 37 -20.84 -19.72 -16.09
C PRO A 37 -19.40 -20.06 -15.70
N LEU A 38 -18.45 -19.57 -16.46
CA LEU A 38 -17.00 -19.75 -16.23
C LEU A 38 -16.49 -19.03 -14.97
N GLU A 39 -17.24 -18.07 -14.44
CA GLU A 39 -16.84 -17.27 -13.27
C GLU A 39 -16.85 -18.04 -11.95
N GLU A 40 -17.75 -19.01 -11.79
CA GLU A 40 -17.90 -19.78 -10.55
C GLU A 40 -16.70 -20.69 -10.24
N ILE A 41 -15.96 -21.09 -11.28
CA ILE A 41 -14.77 -21.96 -11.16
C ILE A 41 -13.52 -21.15 -10.75
N VAL A 42 -13.40 -19.89 -11.17
CA VAL A 42 -12.21 -19.06 -10.96
C VAL A 42 -12.07 -18.63 -9.48
N VAL A 43 -13.17 -18.29 -8.80
CA VAL A 43 -13.15 -17.81 -7.40
C VAL A 43 -12.67 -18.88 -6.42
N THR A 44 -13.06 -20.13 -6.66
CA THR A 44 -12.73 -21.25 -5.76
C THR A 44 -11.34 -21.81 -6.07
N ALA A 45 -10.90 -21.76 -7.31
CA ALA A 45 -9.67 -22.40 -7.75
C ALA A 45 -8.40 -21.67 -7.29
N SER A 46 -8.38 -20.32 -7.18
CA SER A 46 -7.13 -19.60 -6.97
C SER A 46 -6.61 -19.62 -5.52
N ARG A 47 -7.49 -19.60 -4.49
CA ARG A 47 -7.04 -19.76 -3.09
C ARG A 47 -6.86 -21.21 -2.68
N LEU A 48 -7.72 -22.11 -3.13
CA LEU A 48 -7.68 -23.52 -2.77
C LEU A 48 -6.64 -24.32 -3.56
N GLY A 49 -6.21 -23.84 -4.72
CA GLY A 49 -5.23 -24.48 -5.60
C GLY A 49 -3.76 -24.29 -5.24
N LEU A 50 -3.45 -23.63 -4.12
CA LEU A 50 -2.08 -23.31 -3.74
C LEU A 50 -1.29 -24.46 -3.11
N VAL A 51 -1.94 -25.56 -2.72
CA VAL A 51 -1.25 -26.79 -2.30
C VAL A 51 -0.59 -27.42 -3.54
N GLY A 52 0.73 -27.64 -3.48
CA GLY A 52 1.51 -28.09 -4.62
C GLY A 52 2.19 -26.96 -5.41
N GLU A 53 1.80 -25.70 -5.22
CA GLU A 53 2.25 -24.54 -5.98
C GLU A 53 3.04 -23.54 -5.13
N SER A 54 2.59 -23.25 -3.91
CA SER A 54 3.19 -22.20 -3.05
C SER A 54 4.61 -22.52 -2.63
N ARG A 55 5.39 -21.46 -2.35
CA ARG A 55 6.73 -21.51 -1.78
C ARG A 55 6.77 -21.21 -0.28
N ALA A 56 5.71 -20.59 0.29
CA ALA A 56 5.60 -20.30 1.72
C ALA A 56 4.16 -20.49 2.22
N ALA A 57 4.00 -20.69 3.53
CA ALA A 57 2.67 -20.68 4.16
C ALA A 57 2.06 -19.26 4.15
N SER A 58 2.90 -18.24 4.23
CA SER A 58 2.54 -16.83 4.26
C SER A 58 2.42 -16.16 2.87
N GLU A 59 2.25 -16.95 1.82
CA GLU A 59 1.94 -16.51 0.45
C GLU A 59 0.47 -16.77 0.13
N GLY A 60 -0.15 -15.88 -0.68
CA GLY A 60 -1.51 -16.11 -1.13
C GLY A 60 -1.92 -15.26 -2.33
N VAL A 61 -3.03 -15.66 -2.95
CA VAL A 61 -3.69 -14.94 -4.04
C VAL A 61 -5.12 -14.68 -3.65
N VAL A 62 -5.57 -13.44 -3.75
CA VAL A 62 -6.95 -13.01 -3.46
C VAL A 62 -7.58 -12.50 -4.75
N PRO A 63 -8.54 -13.21 -5.34
CA PRO A 63 -9.25 -12.75 -6.52
C PRO A 63 -10.06 -11.48 -6.26
N GLY A 64 -10.17 -10.61 -7.27
CA GLY A 64 -10.89 -9.34 -7.17
C GLY A 64 -12.35 -9.49 -6.77
N VAL A 65 -13.00 -10.58 -7.15
CA VAL A 65 -14.38 -10.89 -6.71
C VAL A 65 -14.51 -10.97 -5.18
N GLN A 66 -13.47 -11.33 -4.45
CA GLN A 66 -13.47 -11.30 -2.97
C GLN A 66 -13.37 -9.87 -2.41
N LEU A 67 -12.86 -8.92 -3.18
CA LEU A 67 -12.85 -7.51 -2.84
C LEU A 67 -14.25 -6.88 -2.98
N GLN A 68 -15.06 -7.37 -3.92
CA GLN A 68 -16.41 -6.87 -4.18
C GLN A 68 -17.39 -7.13 -3.02
N GLY A 69 -17.06 -8.01 -2.10
CA GLY A 69 -17.82 -8.29 -0.89
C GLY A 69 -17.19 -7.74 0.39
N ARG A 70 -16.23 -6.80 0.27
CA ARG A 70 -15.56 -6.17 1.40
C ARG A 70 -15.95 -4.70 1.48
N PRO A 71 -16.47 -4.22 2.63
CA PRO A 71 -16.61 -2.79 2.86
C PRO A 71 -15.23 -2.13 2.81
N ILE A 72 -15.00 -1.26 1.84
CA ILE A 72 -13.74 -0.52 1.65
C ILE A 72 -14.05 0.96 1.85
N LEU A 73 -13.49 1.55 2.91
CA LEU A 73 -13.66 2.97 3.23
C LEU A 73 -12.71 3.82 2.38
N ARG A 74 -11.43 3.40 2.28
CA ARG A 74 -10.33 4.07 1.57
C ARG A 74 -9.61 3.10 0.63
N PRO A 75 -9.05 3.55 -0.51
CA PRO A 75 -8.36 2.65 -1.47
C PRO A 75 -7.27 1.78 -0.84
N GLY A 76 -6.53 2.30 0.16
CA GLY A 76 -5.49 1.55 0.87
C GLY A 76 -5.97 0.28 1.54
N GLU A 77 -7.23 0.22 1.98
CA GLU A 77 -7.81 -0.95 2.65
C GLU A 77 -7.94 -2.19 1.74
N VAL A 78 -7.73 -2.04 0.42
CA VAL A 78 -7.55 -3.19 -0.49
C VAL A 78 -6.41 -4.09 -0.01
N LEU A 79 -5.36 -3.51 0.57
CA LEU A 79 -4.22 -4.28 1.08
C LEU A 79 -4.53 -5.10 2.35
N GLU A 80 -5.64 -4.85 3.05
CA GLU A 80 -6.05 -5.68 4.20
C GLU A 80 -6.51 -7.10 3.83
N VAL A 81 -6.45 -7.45 2.55
CA VAL A 81 -6.55 -8.85 2.11
C VAL A 81 -5.28 -9.64 2.44
N VAL A 82 -4.18 -8.96 2.74
CA VAL A 82 -2.93 -9.56 3.25
C VAL A 82 -3.12 -9.89 4.74
N PRO A 83 -3.09 -11.15 5.15
CA PRO A 83 -3.32 -11.52 6.53
C PRO A 83 -2.39 -10.81 7.51
N GLY A 84 -2.94 -10.19 8.55
CA GLY A 84 -2.19 -9.45 9.57
C GLY A 84 -1.78 -8.03 9.18
N LEU A 85 -2.09 -7.56 7.96
CA LEU A 85 -1.90 -6.17 7.56
C LEU A 85 -3.08 -5.32 8.04
N VAL A 86 -2.77 -4.16 8.61
CA VAL A 86 -3.74 -3.14 9.03
C VAL A 86 -3.41 -1.83 8.31
N VAL A 87 -4.44 -1.16 7.83
CA VAL A 87 -4.37 0.13 7.16
C VAL A 87 -5.03 1.18 8.03
N THR A 88 -4.33 2.27 8.32
CA THR A 88 -4.81 3.38 9.14
C THR A 88 -4.62 4.71 8.42
N GLN A 89 -5.21 5.77 8.96
CA GLN A 89 -4.99 7.14 8.50
C GLN A 89 -4.61 8.02 9.69
N HIS A 90 -3.63 8.92 9.50
CA HIS A 90 -3.18 9.82 10.54
C HIS A 90 -3.42 11.31 10.21
N SER A 91 -4.03 11.60 9.08
CA SER A 91 -4.30 12.94 8.57
C SER A 91 -5.43 12.86 7.53
N GLY A 92 -5.58 13.84 6.64
CA GLY A 92 -6.65 13.87 5.63
C GLY A 92 -6.62 12.71 4.62
N ASP A 93 -7.78 12.42 4.04
CA ASP A 93 -8.02 11.27 3.15
C ASP A 93 -7.19 11.29 1.85
N GLY A 94 -6.69 12.45 1.41
CA GLY A 94 -5.84 12.56 0.23
C GLY A 94 -4.39 12.12 0.44
N LYS A 95 -3.95 12.00 1.69
CA LYS A 95 -2.61 11.52 2.04
C LYS A 95 -2.55 9.99 1.97
N ALA A 96 -1.37 9.42 1.67
CA ALA A 96 -1.19 7.97 1.74
C ALA A 96 -1.54 7.41 3.12
N ASN A 97 -2.08 6.20 3.14
CA ASN A 97 -2.36 5.49 4.37
C ASN A 97 -1.07 5.04 5.06
N GLN A 98 -1.16 4.78 6.36
CA GLN A 98 -0.14 4.05 7.10
C GLN A 98 -0.45 2.57 7.17
N TYR A 99 0.60 1.77 7.18
CA TYR A 99 0.50 0.31 7.12
C TYR A 99 1.22 -0.32 8.31
N PHE A 100 0.62 -1.38 8.87
CA PHE A 100 1.19 -2.17 9.96
C PHE A 100 1.18 -3.64 9.59
N LEU A 101 2.31 -4.31 9.72
CA LEU A 101 2.45 -5.74 9.43
C LEU A 101 3.61 -6.33 10.25
N ARG A 102 3.44 -7.51 10.84
CA ARG A 102 4.50 -8.24 11.54
C ARG A 102 5.24 -7.41 12.62
N GLY A 103 4.49 -6.57 13.35
CA GLY A 103 5.07 -5.68 14.36
C GLY A 103 5.91 -4.53 13.81
N PHE A 104 5.82 -4.25 12.49
CA PHE A 104 6.31 -3.01 11.93
C PHE A 104 5.23 -1.93 12.01
N ASN A 105 5.65 -0.72 12.34
CA ASN A 105 5.06 0.47 11.80
C ASN A 105 5.77 0.75 10.47
N LEU A 106 5.15 0.38 9.37
CA LEU A 106 5.72 0.53 8.02
C LEU A 106 5.65 1.98 7.52
N ASP A 107 5.23 2.91 8.40
CA ASP A 107 4.88 4.26 8.02
C ASP A 107 3.97 4.23 6.77
N HIS A 108 4.36 4.83 5.68
CA HIS A 108 3.60 4.81 4.44
C HIS A 108 4.06 3.75 3.42
N GLY A 109 4.80 2.71 3.84
CA GLY A 109 5.15 1.59 2.96
C GLY A 109 6.59 1.08 3.04
N THR A 110 7.43 1.60 3.95
CA THR A 110 8.76 1.03 4.19
C THR A 110 8.63 -0.45 4.54
N ASP A 111 9.51 -1.30 3.98
CA ASP A 111 9.52 -2.77 4.16
C ASP A 111 8.27 -3.55 3.67
N PHE A 112 7.34 -2.87 2.99
CA PHE A 112 6.22 -3.51 2.30
C PHE A 112 6.12 -3.02 0.86
N ALA A 113 6.63 -3.81 -0.09
CA ALA A 113 6.65 -3.44 -1.49
C ALA A 113 5.26 -3.59 -2.13
N THR A 114 4.77 -2.53 -2.76
CA THR A 114 3.47 -2.52 -3.44
C THR A 114 3.63 -2.26 -4.94
N TYR A 115 2.95 -3.05 -5.76
CA TYR A 115 2.95 -2.92 -7.21
C TYR A 115 1.51 -2.92 -7.74
N VAL A 116 1.25 -2.10 -8.76
CA VAL A 116 -0.02 -2.12 -9.52
C VAL A 116 0.29 -2.35 -10.99
N ASP A 117 -0.26 -3.41 -11.58
CA ASP A 117 0.09 -3.90 -12.93
C ASP A 117 1.63 -3.99 -13.15
N GLY A 118 2.36 -4.43 -12.13
CA GLY A 118 3.82 -4.57 -12.14
C GLY A 118 4.59 -3.27 -11.93
N VAL A 119 3.96 -2.09 -12.00
CA VAL A 119 4.58 -0.79 -11.76
C VAL A 119 4.75 -0.56 -10.26
N PRO A 120 5.95 -0.25 -9.74
CA PRO A 120 6.16 -0.01 -8.32
C PRO A 120 5.46 1.25 -7.83
N VAL A 121 4.94 1.20 -6.61
CA VAL A 121 4.29 2.32 -5.94
C VAL A 121 5.25 3.02 -4.99
N ASN A 122 6.01 2.27 -4.19
CA ASN A 122 6.90 2.81 -3.17
C ASN A 122 7.95 3.77 -3.75
N MET A 123 8.20 4.87 -3.05
CA MET A 123 9.20 5.90 -3.39
C MET A 123 10.32 5.88 -2.34
N PRO A 124 11.56 5.42 -2.69
CA PRO A 124 12.63 5.25 -1.70
C PRO A 124 13.00 6.55 -0.98
N THR A 125 13.41 7.58 -1.73
CA THR A 125 13.58 8.94 -1.22
C THR A 125 12.27 9.68 -1.39
N HIS A 126 11.74 10.33 -0.35
CA HIS A 126 10.48 11.07 -0.46
C HIS A 126 10.38 12.18 0.59
N ALA A 127 9.72 13.28 0.26
CA ALA A 127 9.60 14.45 1.14
C ALA A 127 8.90 14.12 2.48
N HIS A 128 7.92 13.21 2.45
CA HIS A 128 7.16 12.84 3.65
C HIS A 128 7.81 11.70 4.44
N GLY A 129 8.25 10.64 3.76
CA GLY A 129 8.88 9.49 4.43
C GLY A 129 9.40 8.49 3.40
N GLN A 130 10.51 7.83 3.70
CA GLN A 130 11.08 6.84 2.79
C GLN A 130 10.08 5.70 2.53
N GLY A 131 10.10 5.16 1.32
CA GLY A 131 9.22 4.05 0.95
C GLY A 131 7.75 4.45 0.72
N TYR A 132 7.44 5.75 0.70
CA TYR A 132 6.08 6.29 0.56
C TYR A 132 5.30 5.61 -0.55
N ALA A 133 4.17 4.97 -0.21
CA ALA A 133 3.34 4.19 -1.10
C ALA A 133 1.89 4.70 -1.07
N ASP A 134 1.60 5.66 -1.93
CA ASP A 134 0.26 6.17 -2.16
C ASP A 134 -0.47 5.33 -3.22
N ILE A 135 -1.57 4.67 -2.83
CA ILE A 135 -2.45 3.94 -3.74
C ILE A 135 -3.83 4.58 -3.91
N ASN A 136 -3.98 5.88 -3.59
CA ASN A 136 -5.23 6.60 -3.80
C ASN A 136 -5.70 6.60 -5.27
N PHE A 137 -4.79 6.36 -6.22
CA PHE A 137 -5.13 6.19 -7.65
C PHE A 137 -5.85 4.88 -7.98
N LEU A 138 -5.90 3.91 -7.06
CA LEU A 138 -6.46 2.59 -7.32
C LEU A 138 -7.98 2.64 -7.49
N ILE A 139 -8.48 2.05 -8.56
CA ILE A 139 -9.92 1.77 -8.78
C ILE A 139 -10.13 0.30 -8.43
N HIS A 140 -10.56 0.04 -7.18
CA HIS A 140 -10.58 -1.32 -6.63
C HIS A 140 -11.55 -2.27 -7.35
N GLU A 141 -12.58 -1.76 -8.01
CA GLU A 141 -13.50 -2.57 -8.81
C GLU A 141 -12.86 -3.13 -10.10
N LEU A 142 -11.71 -2.59 -10.50
CA LEU A 142 -10.94 -3.09 -11.63
C LEU A 142 -9.84 -4.08 -11.23
N VAL A 143 -9.69 -4.38 -9.94
CA VAL A 143 -8.70 -5.34 -9.47
C VAL A 143 -9.13 -6.75 -9.86
N ASP A 144 -8.25 -7.45 -10.57
CA ASP A 144 -8.39 -8.87 -10.92
C ASP A 144 -7.98 -9.77 -9.78
N GLU A 145 -6.78 -9.49 -9.24
CA GLU A 145 -6.23 -10.22 -8.10
C GLU A 145 -5.23 -9.39 -7.31
N VAL A 146 -5.04 -9.78 -6.05
CA VAL A 146 -3.92 -9.35 -5.20
C VAL A 146 -3.09 -10.56 -4.85
N HIS A 147 -1.87 -10.63 -5.36
CA HIS A 147 -0.90 -11.63 -4.99
C HIS A 147 0.00 -11.07 -3.90
N TYR A 148 0.01 -11.70 -2.72
CA TYR A 148 0.84 -11.28 -1.60
C TYR A 148 1.85 -12.35 -1.19
N ARG A 149 3.00 -11.91 -0.71
CA ARG A 149 4.08 -12.72 -0.15
C ARG A 149 4.63 -12.03 1.08
N LYS A 150 4.99 -12.77 2.11
CA LYS A 150 5.58 -12.19 3.31
C LYS A 150 6.94 -12.79 3.60
N GLY A 151 7.85 -11.93 4.07
CA GLY A 151 9.24 -12.28 4.34
C GLY A 151 10.17 -12.29 3.11
N PRO A 152 11.48 -12.23 3.33
CA PRO A 152 12.48 -12.01 2.29
C PRO A 152 12.94 -13.31 1.58
N TYR A 153 12.02 -14.19 1.19
CA TYR A 153 12.33 -15.54 0.70
C TYR A 153 12.38 -15.68 -0.82
N TYR A 154 12.02 -14.65 -1.57
CA TYR A 154 11.82 -14.68 -3.03
C TYR A 154 12.92 -13.87 -3.72
N ALA A 155 13.65 -14.48 -4.70
CA ALA A 155 14.73 -13.80 -5.41
C ALA A 155 14.23 -12.69 -6.34
N GLU A 156 13.01 -12.83 -6.83
CA GLU A 156 12.33 -11.84 -7.67
C GLU A 156 11.81 -10.60 -6.91
N GLU A 157 11.84 -10.60 -5.57
CA GLU A 157 11.44 -9.48 -4.73
C GLU A 157 12.66 -8.76 -4.17
N GLY A 158 12.67 -7.44 -4.25
CA GLY A 158 13.82 -6.59 -3.93
C GLY A 158 13.54 -5.58 -2.82
N ASN A 159 13.77 -4.31 -3.12
CA ASN A 159 13.65 -3.21 -2.17
C ASN A 159 12.27 -3.16 -1.49
N PHE A 160 12.23 -2.86 -0.18
CA PHE A 160 11.03 -2.79 0.66
C PHE A 160 10.26 -4.11 0.83
N SER A 161 10.86 -5.27 0.52
CA SER A 161 10.13 -6.55 0.62
C SER A 161 10.42 -7.36 1.88
N ALA A 162 11.07 -6.78 2.90
CA ALA A 162 11.46 -7.51 4.10
C ALA A 162 10.25 -8.00 4.92
N ALA A 163 9.25 -7.18 5.16
CA ALA A 163 8.00 -7.59 5.79
C ALA A 163 7.07 -8.31 4.81
N GLY A 164 7.01 -7.84 3.56
CA GLY A 164 6.19 -8.45 2.54
C GLY A 164 6.05 -7.65 1.25
N VAL A 165 5.23 -8.21 0.34
CA VAL A 165 4.94 -7.66 -0.98
C VAL A 165 3.48 -7.84 -1.30
N ALA A 166 2.86 -6.85 -1.95
CA ALA A 166 1.56 -6.97 -2.61
C ALA A 166 1.69 -6.58 -4.09
N ARG A 167 1.21 -7.46 -4.97
CA ARG A 167 1.10 -7.24 -6.42
C ARG A 167 -0.36 -7.22 -6.80
N ILE A 168 -0.87 -6.05 -7.17
CA ILE A 168 -2.25 -5.81 -7.55
C ILE A 168 -2.31 -5.82 -9.08
N GLY A 169 -3.10 -6.72 -9.64
CA GLY A 169 -3.35 -6.79 -11.08
C GLY A 169 -4.71 -6.18 -11.44
N TYR A 170 -4.79 -5.41 -12.52
CA TYR A 170 -6.06 -5.00 -13.10
C TYR A 170 -6.56 -5.99 -14.14
N VAL A 171 -7.88 -6.17 -14.18
CA VAL A 171 -8.56 -6.98 -15.22
C VAL A 171 -8.17 -6.53 -16.62
N ARG A 172 -8.20 -7.46 -17.58
CA ARG A 172 -8.12 -7.12 -19.00
C ARG A 172 -9.49 -6.77 -19.59
N ASP A 173 -10.53 -7.32 -18.98
CA ASP A 173 -11.93 -7.15 -19.40
C ASP A 173 -12.81 -6.99 -18.16
N SER A 174 -13.44 -5.83 -18.00
CA SER A 174 -14.36 -5.54 -16.88
C SER A 174 -15.78 -6.05 -17.14
N GLY A 175 -16.01 -6.77 -18.21
CA GLY A 175 -17.34 -7.23 -18.60
C GLY A 175 -18.24 -6.12 -19.15
N ALA A 176 -19.48 -6.10 -18.73
CA ALA A 176 -20.47 -5.10 -19.16
C ALA A 176 -20.07 -3.69 -18.71
N PRO A 177 -20.28 -2.66 -19.54
CA PRO A 177 -20.08 -1.28 -19.11
C PRO A 177 -20.90 -0.98 -17.87
N THR A 178 -20.27 -0.39 -16.86
CA THR A 178 -20.85 -0.17 -15.54
C THR A 178 -20.78 1.31 -15.16
N LEU A 179 -21.87 1.82 -14.57
CA LEU A 179 -21.93 3.11 -13.91
C LEU A 179 -22.34 2.89 -12.46
N GLY A 180 -21.49 3.33 -11.53
CA GLY A 180 -21.75 3.36 -10.09
C GLY A 180 -21.96 4.81 -9.61
N LEU A 181 -22.98 5.04 -8.81
CA LEU A 181 -23.24 6.32 -8.15
C LEU A 181 -23.38 6.07 -6.66
N THR A 182 -22.50 6.67 -5.86
CA THR A 182 -22.53 6.56 -4.40
C THR A 182 -22.85 7.91 -3.77
N VAL A 183 -23.71 7.90 -2.78
CA VAL A 183 -23.97 9.03 -1.89
C VAL A 183 -23.79 8.58 -0.45
N GLY A 184 -23.24 9.44 0.39
CA GLY A 184 -22.98 9.14 1.80
C GLY A 184 -23.19 10.34 2.71
N GLN A 185 -22.96 10.11 4.00
CA GLN A 185 -22.89 11.18 5.00
C GLN A 185 -21.70 12.10 4.70
N ASP A 186 -21.63 13.23 5.37
CA ASP A 186 -20.51 14.18 5.30
C ASP A 186 -20.17 14.61 3.85
N GLN A 187 -21.23 14.86 3.07
CA GLN A 187 -21.18 15.28 1.67
C GLN A 187 -20.37 14.33 0.77
N TYR A 188 -20.32 13.05 1.11
CA TYR A 188 -19.64 12.07 0.28
C TYR A 188 -20.42 11.75 -1.00
N TYR A 189 -19.77 11.93 -2.12
CA TYR A 189 -20.26 11.56 -3.45
C TYR A 189 -19.17 10.84 -4.23
N ARG A 190 -19.55 9.81 -4.98
CA ARG A 190 -18.63 9.10 -5.87
C ARG A 190 -19.33 8.72 -7.17
N VAL A 191 -18.63 8.87 -8.28
CA VAL A 191 -19.05 8.43 -9.61
C VAL A 191 -17.98 7.52 -10.17
N LEU A 192 -18.35 6.27 -10.43
CA LEU A 192 -17.50 5.26 -11.06
C LEU A 192 -18.04 4.91 -12.44
N GLY A 193 -17.19 4.94 -13.45
CA GLY A 193 -17.50 4.45 -14.80
C GLY A 193 -16.46 3.44 -15.25
N THR A 194 -16.88 2.26 -15.70
CA THR A 194 -15.98 1.25 -16.27
C THR A 194 -16.53 0.68 -17.59
N ALA A 195 -15.64 0.37 -18.51
CA ALA A 195 -16.00 -0.28 -19.78
C ALA A 195 -14.78 -1.00 -20.37
N SER A 196 -15.02 -2.06 -21.14
CA SER A 196 -13.96 -2.80 -21.81
C SER A 196 -14.34 -3.19 -23.25
N PRO A 197 -14.57 -2.21 -24.16
CA PRO A 197 -14.91 -2.50 -25.54
C PRO A 197 -13.79 -3.27 -26.25
N LYS A 198 -14.17 -4.22 -27.11
CA LYS A 198 -13.25 -4.88 -28.03
C LYS A 198 -12.88 -3.90 -29.14
N VAL A 199 -11.60 -3.63 -29.31
CA VAL A 199 -11.06 -2.70 -30.31
C VAL A 199 -10.01 -3.43 -31.13
N ALA A 200 -10.23 -3.54 -32.46
CA ALA A 200 -9.41 -4.39 -33.31
C ALA A 200 -9.33 -5.82 -32.74
N ASP A 201 -8.13 -6.36 -32.55
CA ASP A 201 -7.92 -7.71 -31.99
C ASP A 201 -7.59 -7.68 -30.51
N GLY A 202 -7.95 -6.62 -29.79
CA GLY A 202 -7.64 -6.44 -28.37
C GLY A 202 -8.83 -5.93 -27.54
N THR A 203 -8.59 -5.72 -26.27
CA THR A 203 -9.55 -5.16 -25.32
C THR A 203 -9.04 -3.83 -24.81
N LEU A 204 -9.87 -2.79 -24.83
CA LEU A 204 -9.58 -1.49 -24.27
C LEU A 204 -10.33 -1.33 -22.95
N LEU A 205 -9.64 -1.54 -21.83
CA LEU A 205 -10.17 -1.25 -20.51
C LEU A 205 -10.15 0.25 -20.24
N LEU A 206 -11.29 0.78 -19.82
CA LEU A 206 -11.48 2.17 -19.39
C LEU A 206 -12.06 2.18 -17.99
N GLY A 207 -11.49 3.01 -17.12
CA GLY A 207 -11.99 3.26 -15.77
C GLY A 207 -11.85 4.73 -15.43
N VAL A 208 -12.88 5.31 -14.80
CA VAL A 208 -12.86 6.66 -14.21
C VAL A 208 -13.56 6.60 -12.86
N ASP A 209 -12.90 7.12 -11.84
CA ASP A 209 -13.43 7.25 -10.48
C ASP A 209 -13.23 8.70 -10.02
N TRP A 210 -14.34 9.39 -9.78
CA TRP A 210 -14.35 10.71 -9.17
C TRP A 210 -15.06 10.62 -7.83
N SER A 211 -14.46 11.20 -6.79
CA SER A 211 -15.08 11.29 -5.47
C SER A 211 -14.78 12.61 -4.78
N GLN A 212 -15.70 13.01 -3.90
CA GLN A 212 -15.53 14.11 -2.97
C GLN A 212 -16.17 13.79 -1.62
N GLY A 213 -15.72 14.46 -0.55
CA GLY A 213 -16.29 14.34 0.78
C GLY A 213 -15.66 15.33 1.76
N ASP A 214 -16.44 15.69 2.79
CA ASP A 214 -15.99 16.58 3.86
C ASP A 214 -15.44 15.82 5.08
N GLY A 215 -15.79 14.53 5.22
CA GLY A 215 -15.53 13.75 6.43
C GLY A 215 -16.27 14.27 7.66
N PRO A 216 -16.13 13.60 8.82
CA PRO A 216 -16.84 13.99 10.06
C PRO A 216 -16.16 15.14 10.82
N TRP A 217 -15.18 15.79 10.23
CA TRP A 217 -14.32 16.79 10.86
C TRP A 217 -15.05 18.12 11.05
N GLN A 218 -14.76 18.83 12.13
CA GLN A 218 -15.27 20.19 12.35
C GLN A 218 -14.86 21.14 11.24
N ARG A 219 -13.63 20.98 10.74
CA ARG A 219 -13.21 21.60 9.50
C ARG A 219 -13.40 20.60 8.37
N PRO A 220 -14.30 20.86 7.41
CA PRO A 220 -14.49 20.01 6.25
C PRO A 220 -13.15 19.74 5.54
N GLN A 221 -12.91 18.49 5.13
CA GLN A 221 -11.70 18.14 4.38
C GLN A 221 -11.72 18.70 2.94
N ASP A 222 -12.88 19.05 2.40
CA ASP A 222 -13.03 19.46 0.99
C ASP A 222 -12.26 18.53 0.05
N PHE A 223 -12.24 17.24 0.43
CA PHE A 223 -11.49 16.21 -0.29
C PHE A 223 -12.11 16.01 -1.67
N GLN A 224 -11.27 16.06 -2.70
CA GLN A 224 -11.64 15.76 -4.07
C GLN A 224 -10.55 14.90 -4.72
N LYS A 225 -10.98 13.87 -5.43
CA LYS A 225 -10.04 13.10 -6.26
C LYS A 225 -10.66 12.70 -7.59
N THR A 226 -9.78 12.55 -8.57
CA THR A 226 -10.09 11.94 -9.86
C THR A 226 -9.04 10.90 -10.18
N SER A 227 -9.46 9.66 -10.43
CA SER A 227 -8.57 8.57 -10.90
C SER A 227 -9.04 8.08 -12.25
N GLY A 228 -8.09 7.71 -13.11
CA GLY A 228 -8.39 7.20 -14.45
C GLY A 228 -7.45 6.09 -14.87
N VAL A 229 -7.98 5.11 -15.60
CA VAL A 229 -7.24 4.00 -16.20
C VAL A 229 -7.64 3.83 -17.63
N VAL A 230 -6.64 3.74 -18.51
CA VAL A 230 -6.78 3.34 -19.92
C VAL A 230 -5.77 2.24 -20.18
N LYS A 231 -6.21 1.00 -20.42
CA LYS A 231 -5.33 -0.14 -20.66
C LYS A 231 -5.78 -0.87 -21.92
N TYR A 232 -4.93 -0.91 -22.93
CA TYR A 232 -5.18 -1.70 -24.13
C TYR A 232 -4.35 -2.97 -24.07
N SER A 233 -5.02 -4.13 -24.12
CA SER A 233 -4.39 -5.45 -24.06
C SER A 233 -4.69 -6.21 -25.34
N ARG A 234 -3.66 -6.82 -25.94
CA ARG A 234 -3.78 -7.66 -27.14
C ARG A 234 -2.99 -8.95 -26.95
N GLY A 235 -3.57 -10.05 -27.37
CA GLY A 235 -3.01 -11.39 -27.24
C GLY A 235 -3.82 -12.26 -26.29
N ASP A 236 -3.24 -13.37 -25.90
CA ASP A 236 -3.80 -14.37 -25.00
C ASP A 236 -2.81 -14.65 -23.83
N ASP A 237 -3.03 -15.72 -23.09
CA ASP A 237 -2.13 -16.09 -22.01
C ASP A 237 -0.79 -16.64 -22.51
N ALA A 238 -0.71 -17.09 -23.76
CA ALA A 238 0.52 -17.61 -24.37
C ALA A 238 1.43 -16.47 -24.85
N HIS A 239 0.89 -15.41 -25.42
CA HIS A 239 1.69 -14.26 -25.86
C HIS A 239 0.83 -13.02 -26.05
N GLY A 240 1.41 -11.88 -25.77
CA GLY A 240 0.70 -10.62 -25.93
C GLY A 240 1.47 -9.42 -25.43
N TRP A 241 0.72 -8.30 -25.36
CA TRP A 241 1.20 -7.06 -24.81
C TRP A 241 0.05 -6.21 -24.26
N ALA A 242 0.36 -5.38 -23.29
CA ALA A 242 -0.55 -4.40 -22.75
C ALA A 242 0.14 -3.04 -22.61
N LEU A 243 -0.54 -1.98 -23.07
CA LEU A 243 -0.14 -0.60 -22.85
C LEU A 243 -1.16 0.02 -21.89
N ALA A 244 -0.69 0.50 -20.74
CA ALA A 244 -1.54 1.09 -19.72
C ALA A 244 -1.10 2.52 -19.39
N ALA A 245 -2.07 3.42 -19.29
CA ALA A 245 -1.92 4.75 -18.73
C ALA A 245 -2.85 4.87 -17.51
N MET A 246 -2.33 5.33 -16.38
CA MET A 246 -3.08 5.59 -15.16
C MET A 246 -2.82 7.03 -14.73
N GLY A 247 -3.85 7.69 -14.23
CA GLY A 247 -3.76 9.05 -13.71
C GLY A 247 -4.56 9.22 -12.44
N TYR A 248 -4.03 10.04 -11.55
CA TYR A 248 -4.65 10.45 -10.29
C TYR A 248 -4.32 11.91 -10.03
N ASP A 249 -5.29 12.63 -9.55
CA ASP A 249 -5.18 14.01 -9.07
C ASP A 249 -6.10 14.15 -7.86
N GLY A 250 -5.58 14.65 -6.75
CA GLY A 250 -6.33 14.82 -5.51
C GLY A 250 -5.91 16.06 -4.73
N SER A 251 -6.87 16.65 -4.03
CA SER A 251 -6.64 17.78 -3.13
C SER A 251 -7.51 17.66 -1.89
N TRP A 252 -7.01 18.15 -0.77
CA TRP A 252 -7.72 18.06 0.52
C TRP A 252 -7.27 19.14 1.49
N ASP A 253 -8.15 19.51 2.38
CA ASP A 253 -7.82 20.07 3.68
C ASP A 253 -7.72 18.93 4.69
N SER A 254 -6.97 19.09 5.78
CA SER A 254 -6.83 18.02 6.77
C SER A 254 -6.94 18.50 8.20
N THR A 255 -7.24 17.57 9.07
CA THR A 255 -6.93 17.63 10.48
C THR A 255 -5.76 16.68 10.71
N ASP A 256 -4.66 17.19 11.27
CA ASP A 256 -3.57 16.33 11.74
C ASP A 256 -3.97 15.64 13.05
N GLN A 257 -3.04 14.95 13.72
CA GLN A 257 -3.36 14.28 15.00
C GLN A 257 -3.85 15.29 16.04
N VAL A 258 -4.78 14.84 16.86
CA VAL A 258 -5.43 15.64 17.91
C VAL A 258 -4.78 15.35 19.25
N PRO A 259 -4.29 16.37 20.00
CA PRO A 259 -3.73 16.16 21.34
C PRO A 259 -4.84 15.85 22.35
N GLN A 260 -4.67 14.76 23.11
CA GLN A 260 -5.68 14.27 24.06
C GLN A 260 -6.06 15.36 25.08
N ARG A 261 -5.08 16.12 25.59
CA ARG A 261 -5.35 17.20 26.57
C ARG A 261 -6.27 18.32 26.05
N ALA A 262 -6.16 18.61 24.74
CA ALA A 262 -7.03 19.64 24.14
C ALA A 262 -8.48 19.18 24.00
N VAL A 263 -8.69 17.88 23.88
CA VAL A 263 -10.04 17.28 23.89
C VAL A 263 -10.57 17.21 25.33
N ASP A 264 -9.74 16.80 26.29
CA ASP A 264 -10.10 16.62 27.69
C ASP A 264 -10.49 17.96 28.37
N ASP A 265 -9.84 19.05 28.00
CA ASP A 265 -10.15 20.40 28.53
C ASP A 265 -11.23 21.16 27.72
N GLY A 266 -11.66 20.58 26.59
CA GLY A 266 -12.70 21.13 25.72
C GLY A 266 -12.23 22.28 24.83
N THR A 267 -10.94 22.44 24.61
CA THR A 267 -10.36 23.40 23.64
C THR A 267 -10.81 23.06 22.21
N ILE A 268 -10.82 21.78 21.90
CA ILE A 268 -11.40 21.23 20.65
C ILE A 268 -12.21 19.98 21.00
N ASP A 269 -13.09 19.53 20.07
CA ASP A 269 -13.63 18.18 20.20
C ASP A 269 -12.72 17.14 19.50
N ARG A 270 -13.11 15.87 19.59
CA ARG A 270 -12.38 14.74 19.04
C ARG A 270 -12.15 14.83 17.51
N PHE A 271 -13.02 15.51 16.80
CA PHE A 271 -12.96 15.74 15.35
C PHE A 271 -12.51 17.16 15.01
N GLY A 272 -11.95 17.87 15.98
CA GLY A 272 -11.45 19.23 15.82
C GLY A 272 -10.05 19.29 15.23
N SER A 273 -9.55 20.51 15.04
CA SER A 273 -8.20 20.79 14.55
C SER A 273 -7.62 22.00 15.29
N ILE A 274 -6.38 21.90 15.70
CA ILE A 274 -5.63 23.04 16.30
C ILE A 274 -5.20 24.01 15.19
N ASP A 275 -4.54 23.50 14.12
CA ASP A 275 -4.20 24.29 12.94
C ASP A 275 -5.22 24.01 11.83
N GLN A 276 -5.98 25.04 11.44
CA GLN A 276 -7.02 24.91 10.42
C GLN A 276 -6.54 25.21 9.01
N THR A 277 -5.23 25.26 8.79
CA THR A 277 -4.65 25.57 7.49
C THR A 277 -3.80 24.42 6.91
N THR A 278 -3.82 23.24 7.54
CA THR A 278 -3.17 22.02 7.04
C THR A 278 -3.95 21.40 5.87
N GLY A 279 -3.30 20.54 5.09
CA GLY A 279 -3.87 19.88 3.91
C GLY A 279 -2.86 19.74 2.79
N GLY A 280 -3.29 19.33 1.61
CA GLY A 280 -2.36 19.14 0.51
C GLY A 280 -3.00 18.88 -0.84
N GLU A 281 -2.13 18.68 -1.82
CA GLU A 281 -2.48 18.21 -3.15
C GLU A 281 -1.43 17.21 -3.64
N SER A 282 -1.87 16.23 -4.42
CA SER A 282 -0.99 15.21 -4.99
C SER A 282 -1.49 14.76 -6.34
N TYR A 283 -0.58 14.47 -7.26
CA TYR A 283 -0.91 13.77 -8.48
C TYR A 283 0.09 12.65 -8.79
N ARG A 284 -0.38 11.65 -9.53
CA ARG A 284 0.45 10.57 -10.08
C ARG A 284 -0.06 10.20 -11.46
N TYR A 285 0.80 10.31 -12.47
CA TYR A 285 0.55 9.82 -13.81
C TYR A 285 1.58 8.74 -14.15
N SER A 286 1.13 7.65 -14.74
CA SER A 286 2.03 6.57 -15.17
C SER A 286 1.69 6.05 -16.53
N LEU A 287 2.71 5.61 -17.26
CA LEU A 287 2.60 4.91 -18.53
C LEU A 287 3.44 3.65 -18.44
N SER A 288 2.88 2.49 -18.83
CA SER A 288 3.61 1.24 -18.83
C SER A 288 3.31 0.40 -20.08
N LEU A 289 4.33 -0.35 -20.52
CA LEU A 289 4.21 -1.36 -21.57
C LEU A 289 4.66 -2.71 -21.00
N ASP A 290 3.75 -3.67 -21.00
CA ASP A 290 3.98 -5.04 -20.56
C ASP A 290 3.94 -5.98 -21.79
N LEU A 291 4.93 -6.85 -21.91
CA LEU A 291 5.11 -7.82 -23.00
C LEU A 291 5.30 -9.20 -22.38
N TRP A 292 4.61 -10.21 -22.89
CA TRP A 292 4.78 -11.57 -22.39
C TRP A 292 4.76 -12.61 -23.50
N SER A 293 5.47 -13.72 -23.23
CA SER A 293 5.41 -14.93 -24.06
C SER A 293 5.59 -16.15 -23.16
N ARG A 294 4.70 -17.13 -23.34
CA ARG A 294 4.73 -18.44 -22.70
C ARG A 294 4.70 -19.49 -23.80
N GLN A 295 5.80 -20.18 -23.97
CA GLN A 295 5.94 -21.28 -24.91
C GLN A 295 6.32 -22.55 -24.15
N GLU A 296 6.18 -23.70 -24.78
CA GLU A 296 6.65 -24.96 -24.20
C GLU A 296 8.15 -24.85 -23.86
N GLY A 297 8.50 -25.08 -22.60
CA GLY A 297 9.86 -25.03 -22.10
C GLY A 297 10.42 -23.67 -21.73
N HIS A 298 9.77 -22.54 -22.05
CA HIS A 298 10.24 -21.23 -21.65
C HIS A 298 9.15 -20.15 -21.61
N ARG A 299 9.29 -19.21 -20.68
CA ARG A 299 8.41 -18.05 -20.53
C ARG A 299 9.25 -16.80 -20.29
N TRP A 300 8.76 -15.66 -20.76
CA TRP A 300 9.37 -14.38 -20.42
C TRP A 300 8.32 -13.29 -20.30
N ASN A 301 8.64 -12.32 -19.47
CA ASN A 301 7.88 -11.08 -19.29
C ASN A 301 8.86 -9.91 -19.29
N ALA A 302 8.46 -8.82 -19.96
CA ALA A 302 9.20 -7.56 -20.00
C ALA A 302 8.26 -6.40 -19.75
N LEU A 303 8.54 -5.61 -18.73
CA LEU A 303 7.81 -4.41 -18.36
C LEU A 303 8.74 -3.21 -18.47
N VAL A 304 8.25 -2.11 -19.05
CA VAL A 304 8.87 -0.79 -18.94
C VAL A 304 7.83 0.23 -18.49
N TYR A 305 8.24 1.23 -17.70
CA TYR A 305 7.32 2.22 -17.16
C TYR A 305 7.97 3.58 -16.98
N ALA A 306 7.12 4.61 -16.95
CA ALA A 306 7.45 5.97 -16.53
C ALA A 306 6.37 6.49 -15.60
N ILE A 307 6.76 7.27 -14.59
CA ILE A 307 5.86 7.90 -13.62
C ILE A 307 6.23 9.39 -13.52
N ASP A 308 5.22 10.25 -13.46
CA ASP A 308 5.31 11.67 -13.09
C ASP A 308 4.49 11.85 -11.81
N TYR A 309 5.12 12.38 -10.76
CA TYR A 309 4.52 12.43 -9.43
C TYR A 309 4.79 13.75 -8.75
N HIS A 310 3.81 14.22 -7.98
CA HIS A 310 3.88 15.42 -7.19
C HIS A 310 3.18 15.27 -5.84
N LEU A 311 3.73 15.88 -4.80
CA LEU A 311 3.11 16.10 -3.51
C LEU A 311 3.43 17.51 -3.01
N ASP A 312 2.40 18.22 -2.55
CA ASP A 312 2.49 19.42 -1.74
C ASP A 312 1.65 19.17 -0.48
N LEU A 313 2.30 19.05 0.68
CA LEU A 313 1.66 18.66 1.93
C LEU A 313 2.04 19.63 3.04
N VAL A 314 1.04 20.32 3.58
CA VAL A 314 1.18 21.22 4.73
C VAL A 314 0.63 20.53 5.98
N SER A 315 1.49 20.39 7.00
CA SER A 315 1.18 19.73 8.28
C SER A 315 1.64 20.59 9.46
N ASN A 316 1.08 20.30 10.66
CA ASN A 316 1.49 20.94 11.90
C ASN A 316 1.20 19.98 13.08
N PHE A 317 2.23 19.35 13.64
CA PHE A 317 2.09 18.35 14.70
C PHE A 317 2.40 18.90 16.10
N THR A 318 3.28 19.90 16.19
CA THR A 318 3.74 20.47 17.46
C THR A 318 3.11 21.81 17.79
N TYR A 319 2.45 22.44 16.85
CA TYR A 319 1.58 23.62 16.86
C TYR A 319 2.28 24.96 17.13
N ALA A 320 2.80 25.21 18.35
CA ALA A 320 3.27 26.53 18.79
C ALA A 320 4.54 26.48 19.65
N THR A 321 5.44 25.52 19.41
CA THR A 321 6.76 25.51 20.06
C THR A 321 7.60 26.71 19.64
N ASP A 322 7.43 27.19 18.38
CA ASP A 322 7.80 28.55 17.98
C ASP A 322 6.61 29.49 18.26
N PRO A 323 6.66 30.29 19.35
CA PRO A 323 5.53 31.14 19.73
C PRO A 323 5.31 32.34 18.78
N VAL A 324 6.22 32.58 17.85
CA VAL A 324 6.16 33.71 16.92
C VAL A 324 5.61 33.26 15.56
N ASN A 325 6.11 32.15 15.05
CA ASN A 325 5.82 31.68 13.69
C ASN A 325 4.87 30.50 13.64
N GLY A 326 4.74 29.76 14.76
CA GLY A 326 4.12 28.45 14.78
C GLY A 326 5.01 27.39 14.13
N ASP A 327 4.57 26.15 14.19
CA ASP A 327 5.38 24.99 13.75
C ASP A 327 4.90 24.38 12.44
N GLN A 328 4.05 25.11 11.68
CA GLN A 328 3.56 24.62 10.41
C GLN A 328 4.69 24.48 9.39
N PHE A 329 4.70 23.37 8.69
CA PHE A 329 5.68 23.09 7.66
C PHE A 329 5.03 22.54 6.40
N GLU A 330 5.75 22.61 5.29
CA GLU A 330 5.35 22.08 4.00
C GLU A 330 6.42 21.12 3.49
N GLN A 331 5.97 19.91 3.13
CA GLN A 331 6.74 18.89 2.44
C GLN A 331 6.39 18.91 0.96
N TYR A 332 7.40 19.06 0.12
CA TYR A 332 7.23 19.20 -1.31
C TYR A 332 8.07 18.19 -2.07
N ASP A 333 7.45 17.49 -3.00
CA ASP A 333 8.09 16.47 -3.82
C ASP A 333 7.63 16.58 -5.27
N ASP A 334 8.57 16.67 -6.21
CA ASP A 334 8.30 16.70 -7.64
C ASP A 334 9.31 15.78 -8.33
N ARG A 335 8.84 14.72 -9.00
CA ARG A 335 9.73 13.71 -9.56
C ARG A 335 9.22 13.01 -10.79
N ARG A 336 10.20 12.47 -11.52
CA ARG A 336 9.97 11.48 -12.57
C ARG A 336 10.68 10.18 -12.24
N VAL A 337 10.00 9.07 -12.49
CA VAL A 337 10.58 7.74 -12.28
C VAL A 337 10.52 6.97 -13.61
N TYR A 338 11.61 6.34 -13.96
CA TYR A 338 11.71 5.47 -15.13
C TYR A 338 12.20 4.10 -14.69
N GLY A 339 11.68 3.05 -15.30
CA GLY A 339 12.18 1.73 -14.97
C GLY A 339 11.74 0.64 -15.91
N GLY A 340 12.27 -0.53 -15.65
CA GLY A 340 11.93 -1.72 -16.39
C GLY A 340 12.34 -2.99 -15.65
N ARG A 341 11.65 -4.07 -16.00
CA ARG A 341 11.86 -5.41 -15.46
C ARG A 341 11.80 -6.42 -16.59
N TYR A 342 12.74 -7.35 -16.58
CA TYR A 342 12.72 -8.52 -17.47
C TYR A 342 12.87 -9.78 -16.65
N VAL A 343 12.02 -10.77 -16.89
CA VAL A 343 12.05 -12.09 -16.24
C VAL A 343 12.00 -13.15 -17.33
N TYR A 344 12.83 -14.15 -17.20
CA TYR A 344 12.88 -15.30 -18.08
C TYR A 344 12.86 -16.59 -17.26
N ASP A 345 11.92 -17.47 -17.54
CA ASP A 345 11.79 -18.80 -16.96
C ASP A 345 12.14 -19.84 -18.02
N LEU A 346 12.96 -20.80 -17.66
CA LEU A 346 13.38 -21.92 -18.49
C LEU A 346 13.05 -23.23 -17.77
N ASP A 347 12.35 -24.13 -18.41
CA ASP A 347 12.19 -25.48 -17.90
C ASP A 347 13.56 -26.18 -17.91
N ALA A 348 14.08 -26.43 -16.72
CA ALA A 348 15.44 -26.95 -16.51
C ALA A 348 15.34 -28.24 -15.68
N SER A 349 15.11 -29.35 -16.38
CA SER A 349 15.02 -30.67 -15.77
C SER A 349 16.38 -31.21 -15.40
N PHE A 350 16.51 -31.81 -14.23
CA PHE A 350 17.72 -32.54 -13.81
C PHE A 350 17.47 -34.05 -13.93
N GLY A 351 17.91 -34.63 -15.04
CA GLY A 351 17.52 -35.98 -15.41
C GLY A 351 16.04 -36.08 -15.74
N ASP A 352 15.30 -36.93 -15.03
CA ASP A 352 13.85 -37.09 -15.16
C ASP A 352 13.07 -36.25 -14.14
N LEU A 353 13.76 -35.32 -13.44
CA LEU A 353 13.14 -34.48 -12.38
C LEU A 353 12.83 -33.08 -12.92
N ASP A 354 11.57 -32.66 -12.81
CA ASP A 354 11.12 -31.38 -13.26
C ASP A 354 11.73 -30.25 -12.43
N GLY A 355 12.21 -29.23 -13.12
CA GLY A 355 12.74 -28.01 -12.50
C GLY A 355 12.53 -26.80 -13.39
N VAL A 356 12.54 -25.60 -12.78
CA VAL A 356 12.45 -24.31 -13.48
C VAL A 356 13.59 -23.42 -13.03
N LEU A 357 14.35 -22.92 -13.99
CA LEU A 357 15.35 -21.88 -13.77
C LEU A 357 14.71 -20.53 -14.14
N GLN A 358 14.64 -19.62 -13.19
CA GLN A 358 14.21 -18.25 -13.40
C GLN A 358 15.43 -17.33 -13.33
N ALA A 359 15.54 -16.37 -14.25
CA ALA A 359 16.50 -15.29 -14.20
C ALA A 359 15.83 -13.96 -14.54
N GLY A 360 16.27 -12.88 -13.93
CA GLY A 360 15.70 -11.56 -14.22
C GLY A 360 16.63 -10.41 -13.93
N ALA A 361 16.26 -9.26 -14.47
CA ALA A 361 16.94 -7.99 -14.27
C ALA A 361 15.89 -6.88 -14.05
N GLU A 362 16.22 -5.93 -13.19
CA GLU A 362 15.41 -4.74 -12.93
C GLU A 362 16.28 -3.49 -12.95
N ILE A 363 15.71 -2.40 -13.44
CA ILE A 363 16.30 -1.07 -13.39
C ILE A 363 15.22 -0.09 -12.94
N ARG A 364 15.61 0.83 -12.05
CA ARG A 364 14.81 1.98 -11.66
C ARG A 364 15.71 3.19 -11.54
N TYR A 365 15.21 4.33 -12.02
CA TYR A 365 15.87 5.63 -11.94
C TYR A 365 14.85 6.67 -11.50
N ASP A 366 15.08 7.30 -10.36
CA ASP A 366 14.30 8.39 -9.82
C ASP A 366 15.06 9.71 -10.05
N ASP A 367 14.38 10.68 -10.65
CA ASP A 367 14.84 12.03 -10.94
C ASP A 367 13.94 13.02 -10.19
N ILE A 368 14.43 13.56 -9.07
CA ILE A 368 13.65 14.30 -8.09
C ILE A 368 14.12 15.76 -8.07
N HIS A 369 13.26 16.68 -8.50
CA HIS A 369 13.58 18.10 -8.64
C HIS A 369 12.39 19.02 -8.30
N PRO A 370 12.26 19.49 -7.04
CA PRO A 370 13.04 19.14 -5.86
C PRO A 370 12.30 18.16 -4.92
N VAL A 371 13.02 17.67 -3.92
CA VAL A 371 12.47 17.22 -2.64
C VAL A 371 12.82 18.26 -1.57
N ALA A 372 11.80 18.81 -0.86
CA ALA A 372 12.03 19.96 -0.02
C ALA A 372 11.16 19.99 1.25
N LEU A 373 11.66 20.74 2.24
CA LEU A 373 10.97 21.06 3.49
C LEU A 373 11.04 22.58 3.71
N TYR A 374 9.88 23.19 3.92
CA TYR A 374 9.74 24.62 4.17
C TYR A 374 9.01 24.86 5.49
N ARG A 375 9.34 25.96 6.19
CA ARG A 375 8.45 26.48 7.23
C ARG A 375 7.40 27.37 6.59
N THR A 376 6.15 27.17 7.04
CA THR A 376 5.00 27.91 6.51
C THR A 376 4.20 28.55 7.65
N ARG A 377 3.41 29.55 7.32
CA ARG A 377 2.35 30.10 8.16
C ARG A 377 1.12 30.31 7.29
N GLU A 378 0.00 29.72 7.66
CA GLU A 378 -1.23 29.77 6.87
C GLU A 378 -0.96 29.39 5.39
N ARG A 379 -0.09 28.34 5.19
CA ARG A 379 0.41 27.85 3.88
C ARG A 379 1.34 28.79 3.11
N ASP A 380 1.67 29.96 3.66
CA ASP A 380 2.66 30.85 3.03
C ASP A 380 4.08 30.49 3.51
N ARG A 381 4.95 30.10 2.56
CA ARG A 381 6.38 29.78 2.84
C ARG A 381 7.13 31.04 3.29
N PHE A 382 7.83 30.96 4.41
CA PHE A 382 8.68 32.07 4.89
C PHE A 382 10.14 31.67 5.09
N GLU A 383 10.44 30.36 5.20
CA GLU A 383 11.78 29.83 5.38
C GLU A 383 11.96 28.52 4.63
N THR A 384 13.15 28.30 4.06
CA THR A 384 13.55 27.00 3.48
C THR A 384 14.44 26.28 4.48
N ILE A 385 13.98 25.15 5.05
CA ILE A 385 14.78 24.30 5.91
C ILE A 385 15.76 23.51 5.05
N ARG A 386 15.23 22.85 4.00
CA ARG A 386 15.99 22.01 3.09
C ARG A 386 15.33 21.98 1.71
N ARG A 387 16.16 22.04 0.66
CA ARG A 387 15.74 21.84 -0.71
C ARG A 387 16.85 21.13 -1.46
N ASP A 388 16.57 19.92 -1.91
CA ASP A 388 17.56 19.06 -2.55
C ASP A 388 17.06 18.62 -3.93
N ASP A 389 17.98 18.54 -4.87
CA ASP A 389 17.78 17.84 -6.14
C ASP A 389 18.47 16.47 -6.01
N VAL A 390 17.73 15.38 -6.25
CA VAL A 390 18.20 14.02 -5.99
C VAL A 390 18.06 13.17 -7.23
N THR A 391 19.09 12.41 -7.57
CA THR A 391 18.98 11.30 -8.50
C THR A 391 19.34 9.99 -7.80
N GLN A 392 18.54 8.96 -8.06
CA GLN A 392 18.71 7.64 -7.44
C GLN A 392 18.54 6.55 -8.47
N GLY A 393 19.59 5.72 -8.65
CA GLY A 393 19.58 4.54 -9.51
C GLY A 393 19.54 3.26 -8.71
N GLN A 394 18.70 2.30 -9.14
CA GLN A 394 18.69 0.93 -8.64
C GLN A 394 18.85 -0.03 -9.82
N TYR A 395 19.78 -0.98 -9.71
CA TYR A 395 20.06 -2.01 -10.70
C TYR A 395 20.08 -3.37 -10.01
N SER A 396 19.32 -4.32 -10.52
CA SER A 396 19.15 -5.61 -9.85
C SER A 396 19.28 -6.76 -10.84
N LEU A 397 19.93 -7.83 -10.40
CA LEU A 397 19.96 -9.11 -11.09
C LEU A 397 19.52 -10.20 -10.11
N PHE A 398 18.72 -11.14 -10.58
CA PHE A 398 18.35 -12.28 -9.76
C PHE A 398 18.29 -13.58 -10.57
N VAL A 399 18.50 -14.68 -9.87
CA VAL A 399 18.34 -16.03 -10.39
C VAL A 399 17.75 -16.91 -9.30
N SER A 400 16.84 -17.79 -9.66
CA SER A 400 16.35 -18.85 -8.77
C SER A 400 16.17 -20.15 -9.54
N HIS A 401 16.32 -21.27 -8.84
CA HIS A 401 16.08 -22.59 -9.38
C HIS A 401 15.12 -23.35 -8.48
N ASP A 402 13.93 -23.62 -9.01
CA ASP A 402 12.92 -24.48 -8.42
C ASP A 402 13.16 -25.91 -8.88
N GLN A 403 13.31 -26.84 -7.95
CA GLN A 403 13.54 -28.25 -8.24
C GLN A 403 12.55 -29.14 -7.50
N ARG A 404 11.85 -30.00 -8.21
CA ARG A 404 11.04 -31.08 -7.67
C ARG A 404 11.88 -32.37 -7.59
N TRP A 405 12.36 -32.70 -6.39
CA TRP A 405 13.21 -33.88 -6.15
C TRP A 405 12.42 -35.17 -6.09
N THR A 406 11.23 -35.10 -5.52
CA THR A 406 10.30 -36.23 -5.39
C THR A 406 8.88 -35.68 -5.44
N ARG A 407 7.88 -36.58 -5.34
CA ARG A 407 6.46 -36.16 -5.22
C ARG A 407 6.16 -35.38 -3.93
N TRP A 408 7.06 -35.45 -2.94
CA TRP A 408 6.86 -34.86 -1.61
C TRP A 408 8.01 -33.90 -1.18
N LEU A 409 8.99 -33.65 -2.03
CA LEU A 409 10.10 -32.75 -1.74
C LEU A 409 10.34 -31.81 -2.92
N ARG A 410 10.19 -30.52 -2.68
CA ARG A 410 10.57 -29.42 -3.58
C ARG A 410 11.55 -28.49 -2.87
N SER A 411 12.44 -27.85 -3.62
CA SER A 411 13.27 -26.78 -3.08
C SER A 411 13.45 -25.66 -4.10
N THR A 412 13.60 -24.42 -3.59
CA THR A 412 14.00 -23.25 -4.36
C THR A 412 15.29 -22.70 -3.78
N LEU A 413 16.30 -22.55 -4.63
CA LEU A 413 17.52 -21.80 -4.32
C LEU A 413 17.51 -20.52 -5.14
N GLY A 414 17.71 -19.38 -4.48
CA GLY A 414 17.74 -18.08 -5.13
C GLY A 414 18.91 -17.23 -4.71
N LEU A 415 19.33 -16.37 -5.61
CA LEU A 415 20.29 -15.31 -5.33
C LEU A 415 19.84 -14.05 -6.05
N ARG A 416 19.81 -12.94 -5.32
CA ARG A 416 19.59 -11.61 -5.86
C ARG A 416 20.77 -10.72 -5.51
N TYR A 417 21.10 -9.78 -6.39
CA TYR A 417 22.13 -8.78 -6.18
C TYR A 417 21.57 -7.42 -6.61
N ASP A 418 21.55 -6.48 -5.69
CA ASP A 418 21.12 -5.10 -5.93
C ASP A 418 22.32 -4.16 -5.80
N TRP A 419 22.36 -3.16 -6.67
CA TRP A 419 23.29 -2.04 -6.64
C TRP A 419 22.51 -0.74 -6.70
N PHE A 420 22.89 0.21 -5.84
CA PHE A 420 22.33 1.55 -5.75
C PHE A 420 23.38 2.60 -5.97
N ASP A 421 22.96 3.68 -6.62
CA ASP A 421 23.72 4.92 -6.83
C ASP A 421 22.85 6.09 -6.38
N PHE A 422 23.36 6.90 -5.45
CA PHE A 422 22.65 8.06 -4.88
C PHE A 422 23.47 9.32 -5.15
N GLN A 423 22.82 10.37 -5.65
CA GLN A 423 23.41 11.69 -5.82
C GLN A 423 22.48 12.74 -5.26
N VAL A 424 22.99 13.63 -4.40
CA VAL A 424 22.24 14.69 -3.74
C VAL A 424 22.96 16.02 -4.00
N ASP A 425 22.26 16.97 -4.59
CA ASP A 425 22.65 18.38 -4.68
C ASP A 425 21.77 19.19 -3.74
N SER A 426 22.33 19.54 -2.58
CA SER A 426 21.59 20.13 -1.47
C SER A 426 21.73 21.63 -1.43
N SER A 427 20.64 22.31 -1.02
CA SER A 427 20.67 23.73 -0.65
C SER A 427 21.67 24.05 0.48
N LEU A 428 22.01 23.01 1.28
CA LEU A 428 23.10 23.04 2.26
C LEU A 428 24.33 22.35 1.66
N PRO A 429 25.37 23.08 1.22
CA PRO A 429 26.50 22.50 0.50
C PRO A 429 27.22 21.38 1.25
N ALA A 430 27.18 21.38 2.60
CA ALA A 430 27.76 20.31 3.43
C ALA A 430 27.07 18.96 3.25
N ASN A 431 25.78 18.94 2.86
CA ASN A 431 24.95 17.75 2.65
C ASN A 431 24.94 17.30 1.18
N THR A 432 25.61 18.05 0.26
CA THR A 432 25.80 17.62 -1.12
C THR A 432 26.81 16.47 -1.19
N GLY A 433 26.47 15.42 -1.93
CA GLY A 433 27.35 14.25 -2.05
C GLY A 433 26.80 13.14 -2.93
N SER A 434 27.53 12.05 -2.97
CA SER A 434 27.12 10.82 -3.65
C SER A 434 27.57 9.60 -2.86
N GLU A 435 26.76 8.55 -2.88
CA GLU A 435 27.06 7.26 -2.25
C GLU A 435 26.66 6.13 -3.18
N THR A 436 27.35 5.00 -3.06
CA THR A 436 27.00 3.76 -3.77
C THR A 436 26.99 2.60 -2.79
N SER A 437 26.07 1.66 -2.97
CA SER A 437 26.01 0.47 -2.12
C SER A 437 25.51 -0.72 -2.92
N SER A 438 25.81 -1.92 -2.43
CA SER A 438 25.31 -3.14 -3.04
C SER A 438 25.15 -4.26 -2.04
N LEU A 439 24.20 -5.17 -2.29
CA LEU A 439 23.87 -6.25 -1.37
C LEU A 439 23.57 -7.55 -2.12
N PRO A 440 24.30 -8.67 -1.83
CA PRO A 440 23.90 -10.02 -2.22
C PRO A 440 22.83 -10.56 -1.27
N GLN A 441 21.81 -11.23 -1.82
CA GLN A 441 20.67 -11.72 -1.07
C GLN A 441 20.41 -13.21 -1.41
N PRO A 442 20.96 -14.14 -0.64
CA PRO A 442 20.66 -15.58 -0.78
C PRO A 442 19.23 -15.87 -0.29
N LYS A 443 18.58 -16.83 -0.96
CA LYS A 443 17.23 -17.29 -0.64
C LYS A 443 17.18 -18.81 -0.67
N LEU A 444 16.44 -19.40 0.29
CA LEU A 444 16.21 -20.84 0.37
C LEU A 444 14.77 -21.13 0.75
N THR A 445 14.13 -21.99 0.00
CA THR A 445 12.85 -22.60 0.33
C THR A 445 12.95 -24.11 0.23
N ILE A 446 12.38 -24.82 1.19
CA ILE A 446 12.15 -26.26 1.17
C ILE A 446 10.69 -26.52 1.47
N VAL A 447 10.04 -27.32 0.62
CA VAL A 447 8.63 -27.68 0.77
C VAL A 447 8.54 -29.20 0.87
N LEU A 448 7.87 -29.66 1.93
CA LEU A 448 7.63 -31.07 2.22
C LEU A 448 6.15 -31.37 2.10
N GLY A 449 5.79 -32.35 1.30
CA GLY A 449 4.40 -32.70 0.97
C GLY A 449 4.10 -32.57 -0.53
N PRO A 450 2.81 -32.63 -0.98
CA PRO A 450 1.66 -32.76 -0.11
C PRO A 450 1.45 -34.18 0.43
N TRP A 451 1.07 -34.27 1.69
CA TRP A 451 0.52 -35.48 2.30
C TRP A 451 -0.91 -35.19 2.75
N ASN A 452 -1.89 -35.85 2.19
CA ASN A 452 -3.30 -35.58 2.45
C ASN A 452 -3.64 -34.08 2.35
N GLU A 453 -3.31 -33.45 1.21
CA GLU A 453 -3.52 -32.01 0.94
C GLU A 453 -2.82 -31.10 1.97
N THR A 454 -1.70 -31.53 2.54
CA THR A 454 -0.95 -30.79 3.56
C THR A 454 0.51 -30.65 3.18
N GLU A 455 1.05 -29.45 3.21
CA GLU A 455 2.44 -29.11 2.98
C GLU A 455 3.07 -28.40 4.17
N PHE A 456 4.35 -28.62 4.37
CA PHE A 456 5.19 -27.93 5.34
C PHE A 456 6.27 -27.12 4.60
N PHE A 457 6.56 -25.93 5.09
CA PHE A 457 7.47 -24.98 4.50
C PHE A 457 8.60 -24.64 5.46
N LEU A 458 9.81 -24.54 4.93
CA LEU A 458 11.00 -24.04 5.61
C LEU A 458 11.62 -22.99 4.69
N ASN A 459 11.61 -21.72 5.12
CA ASN A 459 12.11 -20.60 4.35
C ASN A 459 13.19 -19.86 5.11
N ALA A 460 14.21 -19.39 4.39
CA ALA A 460 15.21 -18.47 4.91
C ALA A 460 15.70 -17.55 3.78
N GLY A 461 15.99 -16.30 4.11
CA GLY A 461 16.47 -15.37 3.09
C GLY A 461 16.86 -14.03 3.66
N ARG A 462 17.69 -13.33 2.89
CA ARG A 462 18.07 -11.94 3.12
C ARG A 462 17.27 -11.04 2.21
N GLY A 463 16.67 -9.98 2.75
CA GLY A 463 16.07 -8.85 2.05
C GLY A 463 16.73 -7.56 2.47
N PHE A 464 16.12 -6.44 2.16
CA PHE A 464 16.62 -5.13 2.53
C PHE A 464 15.58 -4.02 2.30
N HIS A 465 15.84 -2.85 2.88
CA HIS A 465 15.34 -1.59 2.35
C HIS A 465 16.49 -0.64 2.01
N ALA A 466 16.31 0.19 1.00
CA ALA A 466 17.18 1.32 0.71
C ALA A 466 16.70 2.53 1.51
N ASN A 467 17.65 3.25 2.09
CA ASN A 467 17.38 4.49 2.81
C ASN A 467 17.17 5.67 1.87
N ASP A 468 16.61 6.75 2.42
CA ASP A 468 16.50 8.03 1.73
C ASP A 468 17.91 8.54 1.34
N ALA A 469 18.10 8.87 0.07
CA ALA A 469 19.38 9.35 -0.45
C ALA A 469 19.94 10.52 0.35
N ARG A 470 19.07 11.41 0.85
CA ARG A 470 19.47 12.59 1.62
C ARG A 470 20.11 12.23 2.95
N GLY A 471 19.69 11.16 3.59
CA GLY A 471 20.31 10.64 4.81
C GLY A 471 21.67 10.00 4.55
N THR A 472 21.90 9.45 3.35
CA THR A 472 23.20 8.81 3.00
C THR A 472 24.33 9.82 2.76
N THR A 473 24.01 11.07 2.46
CA THR A 473 25.00 12.14 2.19
C THR A 473 25.03 13.21 3.27
N ILE A 474 24.11 13.17 4.25
CA ILE A 474 23.99 14.17 5.32
C ILE A 474 25.32 14.33 6.10
N ALA A 475 25.64 15.55 6.48
CA ALA A 475 26.79 15.87 7.30
C ALA A 475 26.47 16.87 8.41
N VAL A 476 25.43 17.70 8.20
CA VAL A 476 24.95 18.67 9.18
C VAL A 476 23.42 18.64 9.24
N ASP A 477 22.89 18.95 10.43
CA ASP A 477 21.46 19.08 10.66
C ASP A 477 20.87 20.16 9.73
N PRO A 478 19.82 19.83 8.95
CA PRO A 478 19.16 20.79 8.08
C PRO A 478 18.49 21.96 8.81
N ILE A 479 18.11 21.79 10.07
CA ILE A 479 17.41 22.82 10.83
C ILE A 479 18.34 23.98 11.17
N ASP A 480 19.57 23.70 11.64
CA ASP A 480 20.52 24.74 12.02
C ASP A 480 21.68 24.94 11.01
N GLY A 481 21.88 23.98 10.11
CA GLY A 481 22.89 23.99 9.05
C GLY A 481 24.34 23.86 9.54
N VAL A 482 24.58 23.56 10.82
CA VAL A 482 25.91 23.54 11.44
C VAL A 482 26.17 22.38 12.38
N THR A 483 25.16 21.84 13.06
CA THR A 483 25.33 20.71 13.97
C THR A 483 25.69 19.45 13.15
N PRO A 484 26.85 18.79 13.41
CA PRO A 484 27.20 17.55 12.74
C PRO A 484 26.19 16.43 13.05
N VAL A 485 25.80 15.68 12.04
CA VAL A 485 24.98 14.47 12.15
C VAL A 485 25.62 13.31 11.39
N ASP A 486 25.37 12.10 11.87
CA ASP A 486 25.88 10.89 11.24
C ASP A 486 25.05 10.50 10.02
N LYS A 487 25.73 9.96 8.99
CA LYS A 487 25.11 9.41 7.79
C LYS A 487 24.38 8.08 8.11
N VAL A 488 23.31 7.81 7.39
CA VAL A 488 22.67 6.49 7.40
C VAL A 488 23.31 5.57 6.35
N ASP A 489 23.30 4.26 6.60
CA ASP A 489 23.71 3.27 5.62
C ASP A 489 22.77 3.31 4.40
N PRO A 490 23.31 3.30 3.16
CA PRO A 490 22.46 3.37 1.96
C PRO A 490 21.51 2.19 1.80
N ILE A 491 21.88 1.00 2.29
CA ILE A 491 21.09 -0.23 2.24
C ILE A 491 21.17 -0.92 3.61
N VAL A 492 20.01 -1.24 4.16
CA VAL A 492 19.88 -1.95 5.43
C VAL A 492 19.42 -3.38 5.17
N PRO A 493 20.25 -4.40 5.48
CA PRO A 493 19.87 -5.79 5.31
C PRO A 493 18.83 -6.23 6.35
N ALA A 494 18.01 -7.20 5.94
CA ALA A 494 17.01 -7.86 6.76
C ALA A 494 17.10 -9.37 6.56
N ASP A 495 17.37 -10.13 7.60
CA ASP A 495 17.48 -11.60 7.55
C ASP A 495 16.22 -12.24 8.15
N GLY A 496 15.53 -13.07 7.36
CA GLY A 496 14.29 -13.71 7.77
C GLY A 496 14.27 -15.22 7.63
N ALA A 497 13.48 -15.86 8.48
CA ALA A 497 13.18 -17.29 8.41
C ALA A 497 11.72 -17.58 8.76
N GLU A 498 11.17 -18.65 8.19
CA GLU A 498 9.80 -19.09 8.43
C GLU A 498 9.71 -20.62 8.45
N VAL A 499 8.92 -21.13 9.38
CA VAL A 499 8.42 -22.51 9.38
C VAL A 499 6.90 -22.44 9.26
N GLY A 500 6.33 -23.08 8.23
CA GLY A 500 4.92 -22.95 7.94
C GLY A 500 4.24 -24.25 7.57
N LEU A 501 2.92 -24.19 7.63
CA LEU A 501 2.00 -25.28 7.26
C LEU A 501 0.89 -24.69 6.39
N ARG A 502 0.52 -25.42 5.34
CA ARG A 502 -0.70 -25.19 4.55
C ARG A 502 -1.44 -26.49 4.39
N THR A 503 -2.75 -26.48 4.59
CA THR A 503 -3.58 -27.67 4.44
C THR A 503 -4.94 -27.35 3.84
N ALA A 504 -5.39 -28.21 2.92
CA ALA A 504 -6.72 -28.20 2.32
C ALA A 504 -7.46 -29.53 2.60
N ILE A 505 -7.15 -30.19 3.73
CA ILE A 505 -7.74 -31.48 4.12
C ILE A 505 -9.27 -31.42 4.30
N VAL A 506 -9.80 -30.24 4.63
CA VAL A 506 -11.24 -30.01 4.69
C VAL A 506 -11.72 -29.55 3.32
N PRO A 507 -12.72 -30.21 2.71
CA PRO A 507 -13.24 -29.80 1.41
C PRO A 507 -13.67 -28.32 1.38
N LYS A 508 -13.28 -27.62 0.32
CA LYS A 508 -13.58 -26.19 0.13
C LYS A 508 -13.00 -25.27 1.22
N ALA A 509 -12.02 -25.74 1.99
CA ALA A 509 -11.33 -24.93 3.01
C ALA A 509 -9.82 -25.02 2.86
N GLN A 510 -9.14 -23.94 3.19
CA GLN A 510 -7.69 -23.88 3.33
C GLN A 510 -7.34 -23.25 4.67
N PHE A 511 -6.37 -23.84 5.35
CA PHE A 511 -5.80 -23.31 6.59
C PHE A 511 -4.31 -23.12 6.40
N THR A 512 -3.78 -22.04 6.96
CA THR A 512 -2.35 -21.73 6.99
C THR A 512 -1.92 -21.42 8.41
N ALA A 513 -0.70 -21.83 8.74
CA ALA A 513 -0.02 -21.44 9.97
C ALA A 513 1.44 -21.15 9.65
N ALA A 514 1.98 -20.06 10.14
CA ALA A 514 3.37 -19.68 9.98
C ALA A 514 3.93 -19.20 11.30
N PHE A 515 5.11 -19.71 11.66
CA PHE A 515 5.99 -19.14 12.66
C PHE A 515 7.19 -18.51 11.93
N TRP A 516 7.42 -17.23 12.15
CA TRP A 516 8.42 -16.45 11.43
C TRP A 516 9.29 -15.65 12.38
N GLY A 517 10.50 -15.32 11.91
CA GLY A 517 11.43 -14.41 12.56
C GLY A 517 12.11 -13.53 11.55
N LEU A 518 12.45 -12.30 11.94
CA LEU A 518 13.11 -11.30 11.11
C LEU A 518 14.01 -10.43 11.97
N ASP A 519 15.27 -10.30 11.58
CA ASP A 519 16.26 -9.38 12.14
C ASP A 519 16.56 -8.29 11.11
N ILE A 520 16.64 -7.02 11.52
CA ILE A 520 16.99 -5.88 10.69
C ILE A 520 18.10 -5.11 11.39
N ASP A 521 19.12 -4.73 10.62
CA ASP A 521 20.34 -4.12 11.17
C ASP A 521 20.11 -2.67 11.64
N SER A 522 19.17 -1.95 11.07
CA SER A 522 18.74 -0.62 11.52
C SER A 522 17.28 -0.40 11.12
N GLU A 523 16.46 -0.01 12.05
CA GLU A 523 15.12 0.50 11.75
C GLU A 523 15.19 2.01 11.58
N LEU A 524 14.57 2.51 10.54
CA LEU A 524 14.49 3.95 10.37
C LEU A 524 13.17 4.44 10.95
N LEU A 525 13.33 5.27 11.97
CA LEU A 525 12.24 6.09 12.45
C LEU A 525 12.32 7.42 11.73
N PHE A 526 11.37 7.68 10.86
CA PHE A 526 11.24 8.97 10.22
C PHE A 526 10.72 9.98 11.25
N VAL A 527 11.50 11.01 11.50
CA VAL A 527 11.08 12.14 12.31
C VAL A 527 10.49 13.19 11.36
N GLY A 528 9.18 13.05 11.09
CA GLY A 528 8.46 13.83 10.06
C GLY A 528 8.62 15.33 10.17
N ASP A 529 8.74 15.83 11.38
CA ASP A 529 8.83 17.26 11.68
C ASP A 529 10.22 17.82 11.46
N GLY A 530 11.26 16.99 11.59
CA GLY A 530 12.66 17.40 11.39
C GLY A 530 13.11 17.32 9.94
N GLY A 531 12.34 16.66 9.06
CA GLY A 531 12.74 16.39 7.67
C GLY A 531 14.01 15.55 7.57
N VAL A 532 14.32 14.78 8.63
CA VAL A 532 15.49 13.93 8.77
C VAL A 532 15.05 12.50 8.97
N THR A 533 15.87 11.58 8.48
CA THR A 533 15.77 10.15 8.78
C THR A 533 16.83 9.87 9.84
N GLU A 534 16.44 9.40 10.99
CA GLU A 534 17.38 9.01 12.03
C GLU A 534 17.63 7.49 11.97
N PRO A 535 18.90 7.06 11.92
CA PRO A 535 19.23 5.65 12.07
C PRO A 535 18.83 5.23 13.49
N SER A 536 18.13 4.13 13.60
CA SER A 536 17.82 3.53 14.88
C SER A 536 18.61 2.23 15.10
N ARG A 537 18.46 1.67 16.28
CA ARG A 537 19.10 0.42 16.68
C ARG A 537 18.61 -0.76 15.83
N ALA A 538 19.41 -1.81 15.76
CA ALA A 538 19.02 -3.09 15.19
C ALA A 538 17.82 -3.68 15.92
N THR A 539 16.93 -4.33 15.19
CA THR A 539 15.67 -4.88 15.71
C THR A 539 15.54 -6.37 15.42
N ARG A 540 14.82 -7.06 16.31
CA ARG A 540 14.39 -8.45 16.13
C ARG A 540 12.90 -8.56 16.29
N ARG A 541 12.28 -9.28 15.35
CA ARG A 541 10.87 -9.59 15.37
C ARG A 541 10.64 -11.08 15.19
N TYR A 542 9.61 -11.60 15.85
CA TYR A 542 9.10 -12.94 15.57
C TYR A 542 7.59 -13.00 15.86
N GLY A 543 6.92 -13.97 15.26
CA GLY A 543 5.48 -14.06 15.44
C GLY A 543 4.85 -15.32 14.89
N VAL A 544 3.53 -15.39 15.08
CA VAL A 544 2.68 -16.46 14.59
C VAL A 544 1.56 -15.85 13.76
N GLU A 545 1.32 -16.43 12.60
CA GLU A 545 0.22 -16.08 11.73
C GLU A 545 -0.64 -17.31 11.47
N LEU A 546 -1.97 -17.17 11.61
CA LEU A 546 -2.95 -18.19 11.31
C LEU A 546 -3.94 -17.63 10.31
N GLY A 547 -4.22 -18.37 9.24
CA GLY A 547 -5.22 -18.01 8.24
C GLY A 547 -6.19 -19.16 8.01
N ALA A 548 -7.46 -18.82 7.80
CA ALA A 548 -8.51 -19.73 7.40
C ALA A 548 -9.35 -19.13 6.29
N PHE A 549 -9.60 -19.90 5.26
CA PHE A 549 -10.48 -19.56 4.15
C PHE A 549 -11.41 -20.75 3.87
N TRP A 550 -12.71 -20.51 3.84
CA TRP A 550 -13.70 -21.57 3.70
C TRP A 550 -14.88 -21.11 2.83
N THR A 551 -15.22 -21.91 1.83
CA THR A 551 -16.38 -21.70 0.94
C THR A 551 -17.36 -22.87 1.07
N PRO A 552 -18.11 -22.95 2.20
CA PRO A 552 -19.01 -24.08 2.44
C PRO A 552 -20.08 -24.24 1.34
N TYR A 553 -20.49 -23.12 0.79
CA TYR A 553 -21.39 -23.01 -0.36
C TYR A 553 -20.76 -22.08 -1.39
N ASP A 554 -21.08 -22.24 -2.66
CA ASP A 554 -20.50 -21.44 -3.76
C ASP A 554 -20.82 -19.95 -3.65
N TRP A 555 -21.87 -19.62 -2.91
CA TRP A 555 -22.29 -18.24 -2.63
C TRP A 555 -21.82 -17.68 -1.26
N LEU A 556 -21.12 -18.47 -0.43
CA LEU A 556 -20.72 -18.07 0.93
C LEU A 556 -19.22 -18.25 1.13
N ILE A 557 -18.54 -17.13 1.45
CA ILE A 557 -17.13 -17.11 1.82
C ILE A 557 -17.02 -16.73 3.30
N VAL A 558 -16.19 -17.48 4.04
CA VAL A 558 -15.79 -17.16 5.41
C VAL A 558 -14.29 -17.12 5.45
N ASP A 559 -13.72 -16.02 5.89
CA ASP A 559 -12.29 -15.86 6.08
C ASP A 559 -11.96 -15.37 7.49
N ALA A 560 -10.83 -15.83 8.01
CA ALA A 560 -10.35 -15.47 9.34
C ALA A 560 -8.83 -15.43 9.33
N ASP A 561 -8.27 -14.33 9.86
CA ASP A 561 -6.84 -14.16 10.01
C ASP A 561 -6.51 -13.71 11.44
N TYR A 562 -5.47 -14.31 12.00
CA TYR A 562 -4.89 -13.94 13.28
C TYR A 562 -3.39 -13.78 13.12
N ALA A 563 -2.84 -12.66 13.55
CA ALA A 563 -1.42 -12.42 13.59
C ALA A 563 -1.01 -11.92 14.98
N TRP A 564 0.05 -12.53 15.52
CA TRP A 564 0.70 -12.07 16.74
C TRP A 564 2.18 -11.85 16.46
N SER A 565 2.71 -10.73 16.95
CA SER A 565 4.09 -10.30 16.71
C SER A 565 4.73 -9.82 18.00
N HIS A 566 6.01 -10.13 18.18
CA HIS A 566 6.86 -9.58 19.23
C HIS A 566 8.03 -8.87 18.57
N ALA A 567 8.17 -7.56 18.79
CA ALA A 567 9.17 -6.71 18.16
C ALA A 567 9.96 -5.95 19.24
N ARG A 568 11.31 -6.00 19.17
CA ARG A 568 12.19 -5.32 20.14
C ARG A 568 13.45 -4.83 19.47
N PHE A 569 14.03 -3.77 19.99
CA PHE A 569 15.41 -3.43 19.74
C PHE A 569 16.32 -4.50 20.34
N THR A 570 17.44 -4.80 19.68
CA THR A 570 18.37 -5.83 20.12
C THR A 570 19.47 -5.28 21.01
N GLU A 571 19.79 -4.01 20.88
CA GLU A 571 20.78 -3.32 21.69
C GLU A 571 20.15 -2.77 22.97
N PRO A 572 20.78 -3.01 24.13
CA PRO A 572 20.27 -2.49 25.38
C PRO A 572 20.45 -0.96 25.44
N ASP A 573 19.37 -0.27 25.82
CA ASP A 573 19.37 1.17 26.07
C ASP A 573 18.65 1.44 27.40
N PRO A 574 19.13 2.38 28.25
CA PRO A 574 18.44 2.78 29.46
C PRO A 574 17.00 3.28 29.23
N VAL A 575 16.69 3.81 28.05
CA VAL A 575 15.35 4.29 27.71
C VAL A 575 14.38 3.12 27.52
N GLY A 576 14.82 1.97 26.98
CA GLY A 576 13.98 0.80 26.77
C GLY A 576 14.31 0.03 25.49
N ASP A 577 13.54 -1.02 25.21
CA ASP A 577 13.73 -1.89 24.05
C ASP A 577 12.47 -2.09 23.20
N HIS A 578 11.36 -1.46 23.56
CA HIS A 578 10.13 -1.52 22.79
C HIS A 578 10.23 -0.60 21.55
N ILE A 579 9.59 -1.04 20.46
CA ILE A 579 9.53 -0.25 19.22
C ILE A 579 8.21 0.51 19.22
N PRO A 580 8.23 1.86 19.25
CA PRO A 580 7.00 2.64 19.21
C PRO A 580 6.13 2.32 17.98
N GLY A 581 4.82 2.14 18.20
CA GLY A 581 3.87 1.80 17.14
C GLY A 581 3.88 0.32 16.71
N ALA A 582 4.68 -0.56 17.31
CA ALA A 582 4.71 -1.98 16.98
C ALA A 582 3.43 -2.69 17.48
N VAL A 583 2.44 -2.85 16.61
CA VAL A 583 1.18 -3.54 16.92
C VAL A 583 1.45 -5.04 17.14
N GLU A 584 1.03 -5.55 18.33
CA GLU A 584 1.33 -6.91 18.73
C GLU A 584 0.29 -7.93 18.22
N THR A 585 -0.97 -7.55 18.10
CA THR A 585 -2.05 -8.48 17.74
C THR A 585 -2.97 -7.88 16.69
N VAL A 586 -3.19 -8.61 15.62
CA VAL A 586 -4.15 -8.26 14.56
C VAL A 586 -5.10 -9.42 14.33
N VAL A 587 -6.40 -9.14 14.25
CA VAL A 587 -7.44 -10.12 13.89
C VAL A 587 -8.35 -9.54 12.82
N SER A 588 -8.64 -10.32 11.80
CA SER A 588 -9.66 -10.03 10.80
C SER A 588 -10.59 -11.22 10.63
N LEU A 589 -11.90 -10.98 10.71
CA LEU A 589 -12.92 -12.00 10.41
C LEU A 589 -13.87 -11.47 9.36
N GLY A 590 -14.13 -12.24 8.33
CA GLY A 590 -15.00 -11.89 7.22
C GLY A 590 -16.06 -12.94 6.92
N VAL A 591 -17.25 -12.48 6.56
CA VAL A 591 -18.31 -13.28 5.96
C VAL A 591 -18.81 -12.53 4.73
N THR A 592 -18.74 -13.16 3.57
CA THR A 592 -19.19 -12.58 2.30
C THR A 592 -20.24 -13.50 1.66
N VAL A 593 -21.36 -12.91 1.26
CA VAL A 593 -22.43 -13.54 0.48
C VAL A 593 -22.34 -12.99 -0.93
N HIS A 594 -21.93 -13.84 -1.86
CA HIS A 594 -21.83 -13.51 -3.28
C HIS A 594 -22.95 -14.20 -4.05
N ARG A 595 -23.82 -13.42 -4.69
CA ARG A 595 -24.95 -13.94 -5.50
C ARG A 595 -25.22 -12.99 -6.68
N ASP A 596 -25.45 -13.55 -7.85
CA ASP A 596 -25.80 -12.81 -9.07
C ASP A 596 -27.23 -12.25 -9.06
N ALA A 597 -28.07 -12.71 -8.13
CA ALA A 597 -29.46 -12.28 -7.99
C ALA A 597 -29.91 -12.27 -6.53
N GLY A 598 -30.74 -11.29 -6.17
CA GLY A 598 -31.27 -11.14 -4.82
C GLY A 598 -30.24 -10.49 -3.88
N TRP A 599 -30.20 -10.95 -2.63
CA TRP A 599 -29.32 -10.37 -1.59
C TRP A 599 -27.87 -10.82 -1.73
N TYR A 600 -26.94 -9.86 -1.62
CA TYR A 600 -25.49 -10.03 -1.55
C TYR A 600 -24.89 -9.06 -0.53
N GLY A 601 -23.64 -9.22 -0.16
CA GLY A 601 -22.93 -8.29 0.73
C GLY A 601 -21.97 -8.99 1.67
N GLY A 602 -21.48 -8.28 2.68
CA GLY A 602 -20.47 -8.79 3.58
C GLY A 602 -20.49 -8.14 4.96
N MET A 603 -19.83 -8.77 5.89
CA MET A 603 -19.51 -8.25 7.21
C MET A 603 -18.03 -8.51 7.49
N ARG A 604 -17.34 -7.52 8.01
CA ARG A 604 -15.95 -7.63 8.42
C ARG A 604 -15.74 -7.05 9.80
N TRP A 605 -15.11 -7.82 10.67
CA TRP A 605 -14.59 -7.40 11.94
C TRP A 605 -13.08 -7.22 11.84
N ARG A 606 -12.58 -6.04 12.21
CA ARG A 606 -11.17 -5.67 12.28
C ARG A 606 -10.82 -5.41 13.74
N TYR A 607 -9.73 -6.00 14.20
CA TYR A 607 -9.17 -5.73 15.51
C TYR A 607 -7.66 -5.60 15.40
N PHE A 608 -7.12 -4.53 15.93
CA PHE A 608 -5.70 -4.43 16.22
C PHE A 608 -5.49 -4.00 17.67
N GLY A 609 -4.52 -4.69 18.30
CA GLY A 609 -4.25 -4.57 19.72
C GLY A 609 -3.51 -3.29 20.09
N PRO A 610 -3.31 -3.07 21.39
CA PRO A 610 -2.51 -1.96 21.87
C PRO A 610 -1.05 -2.12 21.44
N ALA A 611 -0.37 -0.98 21.20
CA ALA A 611 1.04 -0.93 20.87
C ALA A 611 1.78 -0.03 21.89
N PRO A 612 3.06 -0.27 22.19
CA PRO A 612 3.89 0.68 22.92
C PRO A 612 3.98 1.99 22.12
N LEU A 613 3.93 3.13 22.78
CA LEU A 613 4.10 4.46 22.17
C LEU A 613 5.46 5.08 22.52
N VAL A 614 6.15 4.50 23.51
CA VAL A 614 7.50 4.86 23.95
C VAL A 614 8.32 3.60 24.20
N GLU A 615 9.64 3.74 24.16
CA GLU A 615 10.57 2.61 24.24
C GLU A 615 10.57 1.88 25.59
N ASP A 616 10.23 2.56 26.69
CA ASP A 616 10.13 1.97 28.05
C ASP A 616 8.77 1.32 28.33
N ASP A 617 7.86 1.31 27.33
CA ASP A 617 6.49 0.78 27.43
C ASP A 617 5.61 1.44 28.52
N SER A 618 6.01 2.61 29.01
CA SER A 618 5.24 3.34 30.04
C SER A 618 3.93 3.94 29.50
N VAL A 619 3.84 4.16 28.20
CA VAL A 619 2.65 4.66 27.49
C VAL A 619 2.29 3.72 26.35
N ARG A 620 1.03 3.30 26.30
CA ARG A 620 0.51 2.42 25.25
C ARG A 620 -0.75 3.00 24.60
N SER A 621 -0.96 2.69 23.31
CA SER A 621 -2.22 2.95 22.64
C SER A 621 -3.34 2.05 23.19
N HIS A 622 -4.58 2.44 22.95
CA HIS A 622 -5.73 1.54 23.12
C HIS A 622 -5.90 0.63 21.89
N SER A 623 -6.58 -0.49 22.08
CA SER A 623 -6.98 -1.36 20.94
C SER A 623 -8.12 -0.72 20.15
N THR A 624 -8.13 -1.00 18.85
CA THR A 624 -9.22 -0.61 17.94
C THR A 624 -9.97 -1.84 17.45
N SER A 625 -11.31 -1.80 17.55
CA SER A 625 -12.20 -2.90 17.17
C SER A 625 -13.38 -2.34 16.38
N LEU A 626 -13.44 -2.66 15.08
CA LEU A 626 -14.44 -2.11 14.16
C LEU A 626 -15.18 -3.22 13.43
N VAL A 627 -16.48 -3.02 13.24
CA VAL A 627 -17.31 -3.88 12.39
C VAL A 627 -17.88 -3.04 11.27
N ASN A 628 -17.58 -3.43 10.03
CA ASN A 628 -18.12 -2.84 8.82
C ASN A 628 -19.06 -3.85 8.16
N VAL A 629 -20.18 -3.38 7.61
CA VAL A 629 -21.20 -4.23 6.98
C VAL A 629 -21.66 -3.60 5.68
N GLU A 630 -21.85 -4.42 4.68
CA GLU A 630 -22.56 -4.04 3.46
C GLU A 630 -23.68 -5.01 3.14
N ALA A 631 -24.77 -4.50 2.60
CA ALA A 631 -25.91 -5.28 2.15
C ALA A 631 -26.46 -4.69 0.86
N GLY A 632 -26.47 -5.49 -0.18
CA GLY A 632 -26.94 -5.12 -1.51
C GLY A 632 -28.05 -6.04 -1.99
N TYR A 633 -28.77 -5.57 -2.99
CA TYR A 633 -29.84 -6.32 -3.65
C TYR A 633 -29.79 -6.12 -5.17
N HIS A 634 -29.68 -7.21 -5.91
CA HIS A 634 -29.84 -7.22 -7.36
C HIS A 634 -31.32 -7.27 -7.73
N PHE A 635 -31.88 -6.13 -8.13
CA PHE A 635 -33.28 -6.02 -8.61
C PHE A 635 -33.43 -6.64 -9.99
N THR A 636 -32.42 -6.49 -10.81
CA THR A 636 -32.26 -7.12 -12.14
C THR A 636 -30.79 -7.47 -12.33
N PRO A 637 -30.44 -8.28 -13.33
CA PRO A 637 -29.01 -8.51 -13.67
C PRO A 637 -28.23 -7.24 -14.01
N LYS A 638 -28.95 -6.13 -14.31
CA LYS A 638 -28.34 -4.87 -14.71
C LYS A 638 -28.46 -3.74 -13.68
N PHE A 639 -29.16 -3.96 -12.57
CA PHE A 639 -29.37 -2.91 -11.56
C PHE A 639 -29.33 -3.46 -10.16
N SER A 640 -28.48 -2.87 -9.35
CA SER A 640 -28.36 -3.17 -7.91
C SER A 640 -28.29 -1.90 -7.07
N LEU A 641 -28.71 -2.03 -5.81
CA LEU A 641 -28.45 -1.06 -4.76
C LEU A 641 -27.69 -1.75 -3.64
N MET A 642 -26.73 -1.04 -3.07
CA MET A 642 -25.94 -1.48 -1.92
C MET A 642 -25.91 -0.38 -0.86
N ALA A 643 -26.09 -0.76 0.39
CA ALA A 643 -25.86 0.09 1.55
C ALA A 643 -24.64 -0.44 2.31
N THR A 644 -23.67 0.43 2.57
CA THR A 644 -22.46 0.11 3.35
C THR A 644 -22.48 0.96 4.62
N VAL A 645 -22.31 0.30 5.77
CA VAL A 645 -22.19 0.94 7.09
C VAL A 645 -20.80 0.66 7.62
N PHE A 646 -20.00 1.69 7.75
CA PHE A 646 -18.71 1.66 8.42
C PHE A 646 -18.90 1.94 9.91
N ASN A 647 -18.04 1.34 10.75
CA ASN A 647 -18.13 1.46 12.21
C ASN A 647 -19.57 1.23 12.74
N LEU A 648 -20.13 0.07 12.44
CA LEU A 648 -21.54 -0.28 12.71
C LEU A 648 -21.98 0.03 14.14
N PHE A 649 -21.09 -0.20 15.12
CA PHE A 649 -21.40 -0.01 16.54
C PHE A 649 -21.10 1.40 17.06
N ASP A 650 -20.67 2.30 16.19
CA ASP A 650 -20.27 3.67 16.56
C ASP A 650 -19.20 3.68 17.66
N THR A 651 -18.20 2.81 17.48
CA THR A 651 -17.12 2.64 18.46
C THR A 651 -16.24 3.88 18.47
N ASP A 652 -16.08 4.48 19.63
CA ASP A 652 -15.15 5.57 19.86
C ASP A 652 -13.73 5.01 20.02
N ALA A 653 -12.97 5.00 18.92
CA ALA A 653 -11.64 4.43 18.84
C ALA A 653 -10.70 5.33 18.05
N ASN A 654 -9.39 5.08 18.16
CA ASN A 654 -8.39 5.78 17.38
C ASN A 654 -7.96 4.93 16.18
N ASP A 655 -7.83 5.55 15.02
CA ASP A 655 -7.27 4.92 13.83
C ASP A 655 -5.75 4.75 14.02
N ILE A 656 -5.09 5.76 14.60
CA ILE A 656 -3.69 5.71 15.02
C ILE A 656 -3.46 6.58 16.27
N THR A 657 -2.43 6.25 17.05
CA THR A 657 -2.04 6.97 18.27
C THR A 657 -0.53 7.11 18.34
N TYR A 658 -0.07 8.29 18.75
CA TYR A 658 1.33 8.63 18.99
C TYR A 658 1.51 9.23 20.39
N TYR A 659 2.75 9.35 20.86
CA TYR A 659 3.11 10.06 22.06
C TYR A 659 4.35 10.91 21.82
N TYR A 660 4.18 12.23 21.83
CA TYR A 660 5.27 13.20 21.62
C TYR A 660 4.96 14.53 22.31
N GLU A 661 5.96 15.42 22.36
CA GLU A 661 5.80 16.77 22.89
C GLU A 661 5.15 17.70 21.85
N SER A 662 4.18 18.50 22.29
CA SER A 662 3.57 19.57 21.53
C SER A 662 3.21 20.73 22.43
N GLN A 663 3.05 21.93 21.89
CA GLN A 663 2.67 23.12 22.63
C GLN A 663 1.42 23.75 22.02
N LEU A 664 0.34 23.79 22.81
CA LEU A 664 -0.87 24.48 22.37
C LEU A 664 -0.72 26.00 22.49
N PRO A 665 -1.44 26.78 21.65
CA PRO A 665 -1.45 28.22 21.78
C PRO A 665 -1.81 28.68 23.21
N GLY A 666 -0.92 29.42 23.87
CA GLY A 666 -1.10 29.90 25.23
C GLY A 666 -0.45 29.02 26.32
N GLU A 667 0.05 27.86 26.03
CA GLU A 667 0.87 27.07 26.95
C GLU A 667 2.26 27.69 27.11
N ALA A 668 2.83 27.57 28.30
CA ALA A 668 4.10 28.21 28.64
C ALA A 668 5.32 27.41 28.11
N GLN A 669 5.14 26.11 27.88
CA GLN A 669 6.18 25.17 27.43
C GLN A 669 5.54 23.96 26.76
N PRO A 670 6.29 23.19 25.92
CA PRO A 670 5.82 21.93 25.37
C PRO A 670 5.40 20.92 26.45
N VAL A 671 4.40 20.10 26.13
CA VAL A 671 3.84 19.05 26.98
C VAL A 671 3.85 17.75 26.23
N ALA A 672 4.46 16.71 26.80
CA ALA A 672 4.37 15.35 26.27
C ALA A 672 2.96 14.79 26.49
N ASP A 673 2.31 14.35 25.42
CA ASP A 673 0.91 13.91 25.43
C ASP A 673 0.62 12.86 24.37
N ILE A 674 -0.51 12.18 24.51
CA ILE A 674 -1.08 11.35 23.46
C ILE A 674 -1.63 12.24 22.36
N HIS A 675 -1.28 11.93 21.12
CA HIS A 675 -1.84 12.51 19.90
C HIS A 675 -2.45 11.41 19.08
N PHE A 676 -3.65 11.61 18.57
CA PHE A 676 -4.36 10.56 17.86
C PHE A 676 -5.14 11.11 16.66
N HIS A 677 -5.34 10.24 15.67
CA HIS A 677 -6.35 10.46 14.63
C HIS A 677 -7.55 9.56 14.93
N PRO A 678 -8.77 10.10 15.09
CA PRO A 678 -9.93 9.30 15.45
C PRO A 678 -10.40 8.46 14.26
N VAL A 679 -10.99 7.30 14.57
CA VAL A 679 -11.80 6.54 13.62
C VAL A 679 -13.04 7.37 13.26
N GLU A 680 -13.45 7.35 12.00
CA GLU A 680 -14.71 7.94 11.58
C GLU A 680 -15.89 7.34 12.39
N PRO A 681 -16.87 8.15 12.80
CA PRO A 681 -18.08 7.66 13.47
C PRO A 681 -18.85 6.73 12.52
N ARG A 682 -19.93 6.12 13.01
CA ARG A 682 -20.78 5.29 12.14
C ARG A 682 -21.22 6.05 10.91
N THR A 683 -20.76 5.63 9.75
CA THR A 683 -20.98 6.29 8.47
C THR A 683 -21.73 5.39 7.51
N LEU A 684 -22.77 5.93 6.87
CA LEU A 684 -23.59 5.23 5.86
C LEU A 684 -23.25 5.76 4.46
N ARG A 685 -23.02 4.83 3.53
CA ARG A 685 -22.97 5.10 2.08
C ARG A 685 -23.97 4.22 1.34
N VAL A 686 -24.57 4.75 0.28
CA VAL A 686 -25.51 4.02 -0.59
C VAL A 686 -25.03 4.13 -2.02
N THR A 687 -24.85 2.98 -2.66
CA THR A 687 -24.37 2.87 -4.05
C THR A 687 -25.45 2.27 -4.94
N ALA A 688 -25.76 2.96 -6.04
CA ALA A 688 -26.57 2.44 -7.14
C ALA A 688 -25.65 2.05 -8.29
N THR A 689 -25.75 0.81 -8.78
CA THR A 689 -24.93 0.30 -9.89
C THR A 689 -25.84 -0.10 -11.06
N VAL A 690 -25.49 0.40 -12.25
CA VAL A 690 -26.18 0.07 -13.52
C VAL A 690 -25.17 -0.54 -14.48
N GLN A 691 -25.53 -1.69 -15.06
CA GLN A 691 -24.81 -2.35 -16.16
C GLN A 691 -25.59 -2.22 -17.47
N PHE A 692 -24.89 -1.99 -18.56
CA PHE A 692 -25.52 -1.69 -19.87
C PHE A 692 -25.49 -2.88 -20.85
#